data_32261d4fbd2eb6b2623bf93ae0331cac
#
_entry.id   32261d4fbd2eb6b2623bf93ae0331cac
#
_cell.length_a   1.000
_cell.length_b   1.000
_cell.length_c   1.000
_cell.angle_alpha   90.00
_cell.angle_beta   90.00
_cell.angle_gamma   90.00
#
_symmetry.space_group_name_H-M   'P 1'
#
loop_
_entity.id
_entity.type
_entity.pdbx_description
1 polymer ?
#
loop_
_entity_poly.entity_id
_entity_poly.type
_entity_poly.pdbx_seq_one_letter_code
_entity_poly.pdbx_strand_id
1 'polypeptide(L)'
;MNNKNTSIQMIADYEGDISNLLNTNVLGEVPILTTRNLVVFPGVVSPILVGREASVKLIKHLDKHPDTIFCIFCQRDSNVDNPVFNDLYTTGVYAKVVKVIEMPGPGNNLTAIVQGLGRCMLESLTKMKPFFAGIVSPNPEQLPSEKEKEFITVCETVKKSAKEYIGLNEDMPDEAQFALSSIQNKVVTINYVCSTLPFSIKDKMKLLEIDDTEKRAYSLLKILDRETQLLKLKQEIRQKTRMDLDEQQREYFLQQQIKNIKEELGHGDGSPEHRELLEKAKDKKWNEEVATAFYKELDKLELYNPQSPEYSVQLNYLQNMVNLPWGVYTKDDLNLKKAERVLNHDHYGMEKVKERILEYISVLKLRGDLKSPILCLYGPPGVGKTSLGKSIAEAMNRKYVRMSLGGLHDESEIRGHRRTYIGAMPGRIIKNIQKAGSSNPVFILDEIDKVTQNTINGDPSSALLEVLDPEQNNAFHDNYLDVDYDLSKVLFIATANDLNTIPRPLLDRMEVIEVSGYITEEKIEIAKRHLVPRELENNGLANNEPKIKFNKAALEKIIEQYTRESGVRQLEKQINKALRKLAYQKAIKGEIENSDITADKIESLLGKAPFYRDIYQGNDYAGVVTGLAWTSVGGEILFIETSLNQGKGNKLTLTGNLGDVMKESAMIALQYVKAHVDKLGIDYRVFDNWNIHIHVPEGATPKDGPSAGITIATSIASALTQRKVRKNTAMTGEITLRGKVLPVGGIKEKILAAKRAGITDIVMCKENMKDIEEIPEKYRTNVEFHYVENIQQVWDFALTDKLVDNAVTLTIPEEKEEKK
;
A
#
# COMPACT_ATOMS: atom_id res chain seq x y z
N MET A 1 -6.30 -40.81 -16.87
CA MET A 1 -7.36 -41.13 -17.86
C MET A 1 -7.91 -39.80 -18.38
N ASN A 2 -7.34 -39.38 -19.50
CA ASN A 2 -7.76 -38.14 -20.18
C ASN A 2 -9.03 -38.41 -20.97
N ASN A 3 -10.15 -37.81 -20.57
CA ASN A 3 -11.35 -37.73 -21.38
C ASN A 3 -11.09 -36.83 -22.59
N LYS A 4 -10.77 -37.44 -23.73
CA LYS A 4 -10.80 -36.75 -25.01
C LYS A 4 -12.27 -36.46 -25.34
N ASN A 5 -12.76 -35.27 -25.05
CA ASN A 5 -14.00 -34.75 -25.61
C ASN A 5 -13.72 -34.38 -27.09
N THR A 6 -13.87 -35.32 -27.95
CA THR A 6 -13.81 -35.13 -29.40
C THR A 6 -15.16 -34.60 -29.88
N SER A 7 -15.31 -33.30 -29.99
CA SER A 7 -16.45 -32.65 -30.64
C SER A 7 -16.20 -32.69 -32.15
N ILE A 8 -16.81 -33.66 -32.86
CA ILE A 8 -16.80 -33.70 -34.31
C ILE A 8 -17.67 -32.52 -34.79
N GLN A 9 -17.04 -31.52 -35.41
CA GLN A 9 -17.78 -30.45 -36.08
C GLN A 9 -18.17 -30.91 -37.44
N MET A 10 -19.48 -31.11 -37.68
CA MET A 10 -20.03 -31.38 -39.01
C MET A 10 -20.09 -30.06 -39.81
N ILE A 11 -19.54 -30.05 -41.02
CA ILE A 11 -19.67 -28.92 -41.91
C ILE A 11 -20.90 -29.17 -42.80
N ALA A 12 -21.86 -28.27 -42.77
CA ALA A 12 -22.86 -28.15 -43.82
C ALA A 12 -22.32 -27.13 -44.82
N ASP A 13 -21.94 -27.59 -46.02
CA ASP A 13 -21.67 -26.71 -47.16
C ASP A 13 -23.01 -26.08 -47.54
N TYR A 14 -23.13 -24.75 -47.41
CA TYR A 14 -24.34 -24.03 -47.79
C TYR A 14 -24.25 -23.70 -49.28
N GLU A 15 -25.09 -24.32 -50.12
CA GLU A 15 -25.17 -24.11 -51.56
C GLU A 15 -25.90 -22.81 -51.99
N GLY A 16 -26.31 -21.95 -51.03
CA GLY A 16 -27.00 -20.69 -51.27
C GLY A 16 -26.13 -19.43 -51.14
N ASP A 17 -26.70 -18.29 -51.50
CA ASP A 17 -26.03 -16.99 -51.31
C ASP A 17 -25.89 -16.69 -49.82
N ILE A 18 -24.64 -16.66 -49.37
CA ILE A 18 -24.27 -16.47 -47.95
C ILE A 18 -24.78 -15.12 -47.39
N SER A 19 -24.96 -14.13 -48.27
CA SER A 19 -25.46 -12.80 -47.87
C SER A 19 -26.87 -12.89 -47.28
N ASN A 20 -27.70 -13.80 -47.78
CA ASN A 20 -29.07 -14.03 -47.26
C ASN A 20 -29.06 -14.67 -45.87
N LEU A 21 -28.09 -15.51 -45.59
CA LEU A 21 -27.93 -16.20 -44.32
C LEU A 21 -27.40 -15.22 -43.24
N LEU A 22 -26.40 -14.40 -43.61
CA LEU A 22 -25.77 -13.45 -42.69
C LEU A 22 -26.61 -12.21 -42.41
N ASN A 23 -27.54 -11.84 -43.26
CA ASN A 23 -28.47 -10.72 -43.10
C ASN A 23 -29.79 -11.12 -42.40
N THR A 24 -29.79 -12.20 -41.64
CA THR A 24 -30.94 -12.63 -40.85
C THR A 24 -31.35 -11.51 -39.90
N ASN A 25 -32.59 -11.05 -40.03
CA ASN A 25 -33.17 -9.98 -39.21
C ASN A 25 -34.45 -10.50 -38.55
N VAL A 26 -34.41 -10.59 -37.20
CA VAL A 26 -35.58 -10.95 -36.39
C VAL A 26 -35.84 -9.81 -35.42
N LEU A 27 -36.98 -9.21 -35.56
CA LEU A 27 -37.44 -8.09 -34.69
C LEU A 27 -38.34 -8.66 -33.58
N GLY A 28 -38.10 -8.22 -32.33
CA GLY A 28 -38.94 -8.54 -31.17
C GLY A 28 -38.23 -9.42 -30.12
N GLU A 29 -39.03 -10.07 -29.30
CA GLU A 29 -38.53 -10.97 -28.23
C GLU A 29 -38.07 -12.31 -28.83
N VAL A 30 -36.82 -12.66 -28.62
CA VAL A 30 -36.20 -13.90 -29.15
C VAL A 30 -35.71 -14.76 -28.03
N PRO A 31 -35.84 -16.11 -28.10
CA PRO A 31 -35.24 -17.02 -27.15
C PRO A 31 -33.71 -16.93 -27.17
N ILE A 32 -33.08 -17.02 -25.98
CA ILE A 32 -31.64 -16.83 -25.79
C ILE A 32 -31.04 -18.09 -25.18
N LEU A 33 -29.98 -18.61 -25.81
CA LEU A 33 -29.11 -19.64 -25.27
C LEU A 33 -27.81 -19.00 -24.79
N THR A 34 -27.47 -19.18 -23.49
CA THR A 34 -26.24 -18.69 -22.92
C THR A 34 -25.17 -19.79 -22.90
N THR A 35 -23.98 -19.50 -23.46
CA THR A 35 -22.84 -20.45 -23.51
C THR A 35 -21.74 -20.01 -22.53
N ARG A 36 -21.01 -20.97 -21.93
CA ARG A 36 -19.91 -20.68 -20.98
C ARG A 36 -18.55 -20.48 -21.66
N ASN A 37 -18.17 -21.46 -22.50
CA ASN A 37 -16.85 -21.53 -23.11
C ASN A 37 -16.90 -21.73 -24.62
N LEU A 38 -18.00 -21.38 -25.25
CA LEU A 38 -18.20 -21.53 -26.67
C LEU A 38 -18.69 -20.22 -27.29
N VAL A 39 -18.01 -19.77 -28.32
CA VAL A 39 -18.42 -18.65 -29.16
C VAL A 39 -18.78 -19.21 -30.55
N VAL A 40 -20.02 -19.03 -30.96
CA VAL A 40 -20.52 -19.44 -32.28
C VAL A 40 -20.29 -18.31 -33.26
N PHE A 41 -19.90 -18.65 -34.48
CA PHE A 41 -19.69 -17.68 -35.55
C PHE A 41 -20.73 -17.89 -36.67
N PRO A 42 -21.11 -16.80 -37.39
CA PRO A 42 -22.05 -16.89 -38.51
C PRO A 42 -21.58 -17.86 -39.62
N GLY A 43 -22.52 -18.63 -40.17
CA GLY A 43 -22.25 -19.60 -41.23
C GLY A 43 -21.61 -20.91 -40.76
N VAL A 44 -21.29 -21.07 -39.47
CA VAL A 44 -20.63 -22.26 -38.92
C VAL A 44 -21.65 -23.15 -38.22
N VAL A 45 -21.55 -24.46 -38.42
CA VAL A 45 -22.32 -25.45 -37.68
C VAL A 45 -21.51 -25.94 -36.48
N SER A 46 -22.06 -25.79 -35.28
CA SER A 46 -21.36 -26.10 -34.02
C SER A 46 -22.22 -27.01 -33.13
N PRO A 47 -21.64 -28.08 -32.54
CA PRO A 47 -22.28 -28.83 -31.49
C PRO A 47 -22.19 -28.09 -30.17
N ILE A 48 -23.30 -27.95 -29.45
CA ILE A 48 -23.39 -27.33 -28.12
C ILE A 48 -23.88 -28.38 -27.14
N LEU A 49 -23.07 -28.62 -26.11
CA LEU A 49 -23.47 -29.45 -24.98
C LEU A 49 -24.32 -28.63 -24.02
N VAL A 50 -25.54 -29.05 -23.80
CA VAL A 50 -26.54 -28.33 -23.01
C VAL A 50 -26.87 -29.16 -21.77
N GLY A 51 -26.54 -28.63 -20.58
CA GLY A 51 -26.77 -29.31 -19.27
C GLY A 51 -27.60 -28.49 -18.29
N ARG A 52 -27.73 -27.14 -18.50
CA ARG A 52 -28.53 -26.28 -17.61
C ARG A 52 -30.02 -26.52 -17.85
N GLU A 53 -30.81 -26.56 -16.79
CA GLU A 53 -32.26 -26.81 -16.87
C GLU A 53 -32.97 -25.82 -17.82
N ALA A 54 -32.68 -24.52 -17.71
CA ALA A 54 -33.24 -23.50 -18.61
C ALA A 54 -32.85 -23.71 -20.09
N SER A 55 -31.59 -24.04 -20.35
CA SER A 55 -31.08 -24.32 -21.68
C SER A 55 -31.64 -25.63 -22.26
N VAL A 56 -31.79 -26.66 -21.45
CA VAL A 56 -32.42 -27.92 -21.86
C VAL A 56 -33.89 -27.71 -22.21
N LYS A 57 -34.64 -26.93 -21.43
CA LYS A 57 -36.03 -26.55 -21.76
C LYS A 57 -36.13 -25.78 -23.06
N LEU A 58 -35.17 -24.86 -23.31
CA LEU A 58 -35.12 -24.12 -24.56
C LEU A 58 -34.86 -25.04 -25.75
N ILE A 59 -33.84 -25.92 -25.68
CA ILE A 59 -33.53 -26.83 -26.80
C ILE A 59 -34.68 -27.81 -27.09
N LYS A 60 -35.33 -28.36 -26.07
CA LYS A 60 -36.53 -29.17 -26.24
C LYS A 60 -37.73 -28.40 -26.84
N HIS A 61 -37.80 -27.12 -26.60
CA HIS A 61 -38.83 -26.27 -27.22
C HIS A 61 -38.49 -26.04 -28.70
N LEU A 62 -37.22 -25.76 -29.01
CA LEU A 62 -36.73 -25.54 -30.39
C LEU A 62 -36.75 -26.78 -31.23
N ASP A 63 -36.53 -27.96 -30.65
CA ASP A 63 -36.61 -29.27 -31.35
C ASP A 63 -38.02 -29.55 -31.87
N LYS A 64 -39.04 -29.08 -31.12
CA LYS A 64 -40.46 -29.18 -31.55
C LYS A 64 -40.85 -28.10 -32.58
N HIS A 65 -40.08 -27.05 -32.69
CA HIS A 65 -40.31 -25.89 -33.56
C HIS A 65 -39.02 -25.55 -34.35
N PRO A 66 -38.57 -26.38 -35.28
CA PRO A 66 -37.24 -26.32 -35.87
C PRO A 66 -37.00 -25.07 -36.72
N ASP A 67 -38.04 -24.34 -37.12
CA ASP A 67 -37.90 -23.09 -37.88
C ASP A 67 -37.73 -21.84 -36.99
N THR A 68 -37.82 -22.02 -35.67
CA THR A 68 -37.64 -20.89 -34.73
C THR A 68 -36.18 -20.47 -34.65
N ILE A 69 -35.93 -19.19 -34.92
CA ILE A 69 -34.61 -18.59 -34.76
C ILE A 69 -34.47 -18.18 -33.28
N PHE A 70 -33.32 -18.46 -32.74
CA PHE A 70 -32.93 -18.05 -31.38
C PHE A 70 -31.54 -17.41 -31.40
N CYS A 71 -31.13 -16.79 -30.31
CA CYS A 71 -29.84 -16.13 -30.18
C CYS A 71 -28.90 -16.85 -29.24
N ILE A 72 -27.61 -16.83 -29.55
CA ILE A 72 -26.56 -17.39 -28.71
C ILE A 72 -25.64 -16.27 -28.21
N PHE A 73 -25.50 -16.14 -26.89
CA PHE A 73 -24.60 -15.19 -26.24
C PHE A 73 -23.62 -15.91 -25.32
N CYS A 74 -22.35 -15.52 -25.38
CA CYS A 74 -21.32 -16.05 -24.52
C CYS A 74 -21.30 -15.30 -23.17
N GLN A 75 -21.04 -16.01 -22.07
CA GLN A 75 -20.85 -15.42 -20.74
C GLN A 75 -19.43 -14.85 -20.61
N ARG A 76 -19.31 -13.75 -19.84
CA ARG A 76 -18.00 -13.13 -19.47
C ARG A 76 -17.27 -13.97 -18.43
N ASP A 77 -18.00 -14.52 -17.46
CA ASP A 77 -17.49 -15.44 -16.45
C ASP A 77 -18.22 -16.80 -16.56
N SER A 78 -17.45 -17.86 -16.78
CA SER A 78 -17.95 -19.22 -16.91
C SER A 78 -18.51 -19.82 -15.61
N ASN A 79 -18.19 -19.22 -14.44
CA ASN A 79 -18.59 -19.74 -13.13
C ASN A 79 -20.01 -19.32 -12.72
N VAL A 80 -20.59 -18.35 -13.39
CA VAL A 80 -21.95 -17.86 -13.08
C VAL A 80 -23.00 -18.85 -13.61
N ASP A 81 -23.81 -19.41 -12.71
CA ASP A 81 -24.86 -20.38 -13.09
C ASP A 81 -26.10 -19.73 -13.71
N ASN A 82 -26.54 -18.59 -13.19
CA ASN A 82 -27.69 -17.85 -13.67
C ASN A 82 -27.25 -16.44 -14.09
N PRO A 83 -26.75 -16.27 -15.32
CA PRO A 83 -26.22 -14.99 -15.77
C PRO A 83 -27.31 -13.94 -15.92
N VAL A 84 -27.01 -12.71 -15.52
CA VAL A 84 -27.81 -11.53 -15.81
C VAL A 84 -27.22 -10.79 -17.01
N PHE A 85 -27.88 -9.71 -17.43
CA PHE A 85 -27.48 -8.94 -18.63
C PHE A 85 -25.99 -8.54 -18.63
N ASN A 86 -25.45 -8.10 -17.51
CA ASN A 86 -24.06 -7.66 -17.37
C ASN A 86 -23.03 -8.80 -17.43
N ASP A 87 -23.47 -10.04 -17.18
CA ASP A 87 -22.61 -11.22 -17.26
C ASP A 87 -22.47 -11.77 -18.67
N LEU A 88 -23.21 -11.22 -19.64
CA LEU A 88 -23.18 -11.62 -21.03
C LEU A 88 -22.35 -10.63 -21.87
N TYR A 89 -21.76 -11.15 -22.94
CA TYR A 89 -21.28 -10.27 -24.00
C TYR A 89 -22.49 -9.75 -24.80
N THR A 90 -22.43 -8.49 -25.18
CA THR A 90 -23.53 -7.83 -25.90
C THR A 90 -23.66 -8.29 -27.35
N THR A 91 -22.56 -8.72 -27.95
CA THR A 91 -22.57 -9.28 -29.32
C THR A 91 -22.81 -10.79 -29.27
N GLY A 92 -23.79 -11.25 -30.02
CA GLY A 92 -24.16 -12.66 -30.18
C GLY A 92 -24.46 -13.01 -31.63
N VAL A 93 -25.01 -14.22 -31.82
CA VAL A 93 -25.29 -14.74 -33.11
C VAL A 93 -26.70 -15.34 -33.16
N TYR A 94 -27.49 -15.00 -34.18
CA TYR A 94 -28.74 -15.71 -34.47
C TYR A 94 -28.40 -17.15 -34.87
N ALA A 95 -29.16 -18.10 -34.43
CA ALA A 95 -28.94 -19.49 -34.68
C ALA A 95 -30.22 -20.25 -34.97
N LYS A 96 -30.08 -21.35 -35.64
CA LYS A 96 -31.15 -22.34 -35.92
C LYS A 96 -30.66 -23.72 -35.44
N VAL A 97 -31.54 -24.51 -34.87
CA VAL A 97 -31.24 -25.92 -34.53
C VAL A 97 -31.29 -26.76 -35.76
N VAL A 98 -30.21 -27.49 -36.05
CA VAL A 98 -30.11 -28.44 -37.16
C VAL A 98 -30.53 -29.83 -36.68
N LYS A 99 -30.06 -30.26 -35.51
CA LYS A 99 -30.37 -31.60 -34.94
C LYS A 99 -30.11 -31.59 -33.45
N VAL A 100 -30.94 -32.33 -32.73
CA VAL A 100 -30.73 -32.56 -31.30
C VAL A 100 -30.38 -34.05 -31.09
N ILE A 101 -29.36 -34.32 -30.28
CA ILE A 101 -28.90 -35.67 -29.95
C ILE A 101 -28.98 -35.85 -28.44
N GLU A 102 -29.72 -36.79 -27.97
CA GLU A 102 -29.80 -37.18 -26.56
C GLU A 102 -28.60 -38.07 -26.22
N MET A 103 -27.80 -37.70 -25.23
CA MET A 103 -26.70 -38.54 -24.73
C MET A 103 -27.20 -39.50 -23.66
N PRO A 104 -27.00 -40.84 -23.83
CA PRO A 104 -27.29 -41.78 -22.77
C PRO A 104 -26.31 -41.65 -21.60
N GLY A 105 -26.80 -41.22 -20.42
CA GLY A 105 -26.00 -41.09 -19.19
C GLY A 105 -26.79 -40.51 -18.02
N PRO A 106 -26.27 -40.59 -16.79
CA PRO A 106 -26.93 -40.03 -15.60
C PRO A 106 -26.79 -38.47 -15.67
N GLY A 107 -27.84 -37.85 -16.21
CA GLY A 107 -27.97 -36.42 -16.34
C GLY A 107 -28.65 -36.09 -17.67
N ASN A 108 -29.65 -35.19 -17.66
CA ASN A 108 -30.45 -34.83 -18.84
C ASN A 108 -29.64 -33.96 -19.84
N ASN A 109 -28.40 -34.36 -20.19
CA ASN A 109 -27.52 -33.64 -21.09
C ASN A 109 -27.94 -33.90 -22.55
N LEU A 110 -28.12 -32.77 -23.30
CA LEU A 110 -28.45 -32.77 -24.70
C LEU A 110 -27.29 -32.21 -25.49
N THR A 111 -27.01 -32.75 -26.67
CA THR A 111 -26.12 -32.08 -27.64
C THR A 111 -26.98 -31.53 -28.75
N ALA A 112 -27.04 -30.20 -28.85
CA ALA A 112 -27.72 -29.50 -29.93
C ALA A 112 -26.70 -29.13 -31.02
N ILE A 113 -26.93 -29.56 -32.21
CA ILE A 113 -26.17 -29.11 -33.39
C ILE A 113 -26.89 -27.88 -33.92
N VAL A 114 -26.21 -26.72 -33.84
CA VAL A 114 -26.77 -25.45 -34.25
C VAL A 114 -25.99 -24.84 -35.40
N GLN A 115 -26.68 -24.14 -36.28
CA GLN A 115 -26.09 -23.37 -37.37
C GLN A 115 -26.16 -21.89 -36.97
N GLY A 116 -25.02 -21.20 -36.93
CA GLY A 116 -24.96 -19.76 -36.78
C GLY A 116 -25.45 -19.05 -38.02
N LEU A 117 -26.27 -18.06 -37.85
CA LEU A 117 -26.80 -17.20 -38.92
C LEU A 117 -26.09 -15.82 -38.87
N GLY A 118 -26.80 -14.73 -38.86
CA GLY A 118 -26.22 -13.39 -38.73
C GLY A 118 -25.87 -13.02 -37.30
N ARG A 119 -25.14 -11.92 -37.11
CA ARG A 119 -24.81 -11.38 -35.80
C ARG A 119 -26.00 -10.56 -35.25
N CYS A 120 -26.05 -10.48 -33.88
CA CYS A 120 -27.05 -9.68 -33.19
C CYS A 120 -26.43 -8.99 -31.99
N MET A 121 -27.07 -7.92 -31.53
CA MET A 121 -26.75 -7.26 -30.28
C MET A 121 -27.88 -7.46 -29.27
N LEU A 122 -27.51 -7.76 -28.03
CA LEU A 122 -28.44 -7.88 -26.91
C LEU A 122 -28.74 -6.50 -26.35
N GLU A 123 -30.01 -6.10 -26.39
CA GLU A 123 -30.47 -4.81 -25.81
C GLU A 123 -30.99 -4.99 -24.37
N SER A 124 -31.79 -6.02 -24.14
CA SER A 124 -32.30 -6.32 -22.79
C SER A 124 -32.73 -7.78 -22.66
N LEU A 125 -32.65 -8.31 -21.44
CA LEU A 125 -33.25 -9.59 -21.06
C LEU A 125 -34.67 -9.35 -20.53
N THR A 126 -35.67 -9.99 -21.15
CA THR A 126 -37.09 -9.80 -20.81
C THR A 126 -37.60 -10.91 -19.89
N LYS A 127 -37.10 -12.16 -20.08
CA LYS A 127 -37.52 -13.34 -19.31
C LYS A 127 -36.34 -14.22 -18.96
N MET A 128 -36.38 -14.80 -17.76
CA MET A 128 -35.40 -15.78 -17.28
C MET A 128 -35.99 -17.18 -17.09
N LYS A 129 -37.29 -17.32 -17.07
CA LYS A 129 -38.00 -18.60 -16.93
C LYS A 129 -39.14 -18.69 -17.94
N PRO A 130 -39.46 -19.88 -18.56
CA PRO A 130 -38.79 -21.18 -18.35
C PRO A 130 -37.39 -21.28 -18.97
N PHE A 131 -37.04 -20.39 -19.87
CA PHE A 131 -35.73 -20.19 -20.51
C PHE A 131 -35.51 -18.68 -20.73
N PHE A 132 -34.28 -18.32 -21.04
CA PHE A 132 -33.95 -16.91 -21.31
C PHE A 132 -34.58 -16.40 -22.59
N ALA A 133 -35.15 -15.19 -22.56
CA ALA A 133 -35.60 -14.47 -23.74
C ALA A 133 -35.22 -12.98 -23.58
N GLY A 134 -35.06 -12.29 -24.70
CA GLY A 134 -34.65 -10.89 -24.66
C GLY A 134 -34.94 -10.20 -25.99
N ILE A 135 -34.75 -8.88 -25.97
CA ILE A 135 -34.84 -8.02 -27.16
C ILE A 135 -33.44 -7.90 -27.73
N VAL A 136 -33.34 -8.16 -29.03
CA VAL A 136 -32.08 -8.11 -29.78
C VAL A 136 -32.25 -7.21 -31.00
N SER A 137 -31.18 -6.55 -31.39
CA SER A 137 -31.10 -5.82 -32.66
C SER A 137 -30.15 -6.51 -33.61
N PRO A 138 -30.38 -6.46 -34.93
CA PRO A 138 -29.47 -7.01 -35.92
C PRO A 138 -28.17 -6.20 -35.95
N ASN A 139 -27.06 -6.92 -36.07
CA ASN A 139 -25.72 -6.35 -36.26
C ASN A 139 -25.08 -6.92 -37.54
N PRO A 140 -25.44 -6.38 -38.73
CA PRO A 140 -25.01 -6.95 -39.99
C PRO A 140 -23.50 -6.83 -40.18
N GLU A 141 -22.92 -7.83 -40.86
CA GLU A 141 -21.51 -7.85 -41.23
C GLU A 141 -21.29 -7.08 -42.55
N GLN A 142 -20.18 -6.35 -42.60
CA GLN A 142 -19.71 -5.77 -43.88
C GLN A 142 -18.94 -6.86 -44.61
N LEU A 143 -19.54 -7.35 -45.71
CA LEU A 143 -18.96 -8.39 -46.54
C LEU A 143 -18.12 -7.76 -47.66
N PRO A 144 -16.88 -8.17 -47.82
CA PRO A 144 -16.06 -7.74 -48.96
C PRO A 144 -16.60 -8.28 -50.27
N SER A 145 -16.28 -7.60 -51.37
CA SER A 145 -16.62 -8.13 -52.70
C SER A 145 -15.85 -9.44 -52.95
N GLU A 146 -16.55 -10.49 -53.43
CA GLU A 146 -15.94 -11.78 -53.69
C GLU A 146 -14.76 -11.71 -54.71
N LYS A 147 -14.64 -10.62 -55.46
CA LYS A 147 -13.61 -10.37 -56.46
C LYS A 147 -12.43 -9.53 -55.96
N GLU A 148 -12.44 -9.10 -54.71
CA GLU A 148 -11.39 -8.29 -54.15
C GLU A 148 -10.12 -9.13 -53.92
N LYS A 149 -9.06 -8.85 -54.69
CA LYS A 149 -7.80 -9.64 -54.69
C LYS A 149 -7.14 -9.70 -53.32
N GLU A 150 -7.23 -8.62 -52.54
CA GLU A 150 -6.65 -8.56 -51.19
C GLU A 150 -7.33 -9.52 -50.22
N PHE A 151 -8.65 -9.53 -50.17
CA PHE A 151 -9.43 -10.44 -49.35
C PHE A 151 -9.17 -11.91 -49.69
N ILE A 152 -9.08 -12.22 -50.98
CA ILE A 152 -8.74 -13.57 -51.45
C ILE A 152 -7.39 -14.03 -50.92
N THR A 153 -6.36 -13.17 -51.02
CA THR A 153 -5.01 -13.47 -50.58
C THR A 153 -4.92 -13.65 -49.09
N VAL A 154 -5.61 -12.82 -48.31
CA VAL A 154 -5.66 -12.92 -46.82
C VAL A 154 -6.35 -14.21 -46.40
N CYS A 155 -7.47 -14.59 -47.03
CA CYS A 155 -8.16 -15.85 -46.75
C CYS A 155 -7.30 -17.08 -47.03
N GLU A 156 -6.57 -17.09 -48.15
CA GLU A 156 -5.63 -18.18 -48.48
C GLU A 156 -4.50 -18.25 -47.45
N THR A 157 -3.99 -17.11 -47.02
CA THR A 157 -2.96 -17.04 -45.99
C THR A 157 -3.50 -17.55 -44.64
N VAL A 158 -4.70 -17.12 -44.22
CA VAL A 158 -5.37 -17.64 -43.01
C VAL A 158 -5.55 -19.15 -43.10
N LYS A 159 -6.03 -19.66 -44.24
CA LYS A 159 -6.23 -21.10 -44.47
C LYS A 159 -4.92 -21.89 -44.36
N LYS A 160 -3.82 -21.33 -44.88
CA LYS A 160 -2.49 -21.92 -44.80
C LYS A 160 -1.95 -21.92 -43.38
N SER A 161 -2.00 -20.78 -42.70
CA SER A 161 -1.52 -20.64 -41.29
C SER A 161 -2.35 -21.48 -40.31
N ALA A 162 -3.66 -21.59 -40.53
CA ALA A 162 -4.52 -22.44 -39.72
C ALA A 162 -4.19 -23.93 -39.89
N LYS A 163 -3.87 -24.40 -41.14
CA LYS A 163 -3.39 -25.76 -41.38
C LYS A 163 -2.07 -26.03 -40.69
N GLU A 164 -1.14 -25.09 -40.74
CA GLU A 164 0.15 -25.19 -40.05
C GLU A 164 -0.05 -25.30 -38.51
N TYR A 165 -0.91 -24.46 -37.95
CA TYR A 165 -1.26 -24.49 -36.52
C TYR A 165 -1.86 -25.84 -36.13
N ILE A 166 -2.84 -26.35 -36.90
CA ILE A 166 -3.48 -27.64 -36.60
C ILE A 166 -2.45 -28.77 -36.67
N GLY A 167 -1.54 -28.77 -37.67
CA GLY A 167 -0.49 -29.79 -37.79
C GLY A 167 0.56 -29.78 -36.70
N LEU A 168 0.77 -28.62 -36.03
CA LEU A 168 1.68 -28.49 -34.89
C LEU A 168 1.02 -28.82 -33.56
N ASN A 169 -0.30 -28.79 -33.46
CA ASN A 169 -1.04 -28.97 -32.24
C ASN A 169 -1.53 -30.41 -32.03
N GLU A 170 -0.83 -31.18 -31.20
CA GLU A 170 -1.15 -32.59 -30.89
C GLU A 170 -2.56 -32.79 -30.28
N ASP A 171 -3.16 -31.75 -29.72
CA ASP A 171 -4.50 -31.79 -29.12
C ASP A 171 -5.63 -31.62 -30.16
N MET A 172 -5.31 -31.27 -31.39
CA MET A 172 -6.27 -31.10 -32.51
C MET A 172 -6.39 -32.39 -33.34
N PRO A 173 -7.64 -32.79 -33.66
CA PRO A 173 -7.83 -33.96 -34.52
C PRO A 173 -7.52 -33.64 -35.98
N ASP A 174 -6.97 -34.62 -36.74
CA ASP A 174 -6.63 -34.47 -38.16
C ASP A 174 -7.85 -34.17 -39.03
N GLU A 175 -9.04 -34.56 -38.60
CA GLU A 175 -10.31 -34.26 -39.27
C GLU A 175 -10.59 -32.74 -39.35
N ALA A 176 -10.06 -31.93 -38.44
CA ALA A 176 -10.19 -30.47 -38.48
C ALA A 176 -9.44 -29.88 -39.69
N GLN A 177 -8.30 -30.46 -40.11
CA GLN A 177 -7.55 -30.05 -41.27
C GLN A 177 -8.26 -30.42 -42.56
N PHE A 178 -8.88 -31.61 -42.59
CA PHE A 178 -9.69 -32.05 -43.71
C PHE A 178 -10.93 -31.16 -43.89
N ALA A 179 -11.62 -30.88 -42.79
CA ALA A 179 -12.77 -30.00 -42.76
C ALA A 179 -12.47 -28.58 -43.26
N LEU A 180 -11.35 -27.99 -42.80
CA LEU A 180 -10.89 -26.69 -43.32
C LEU A 180 -10.57 -26.72 -44.82
N SER A 181 -10.16 -27.86 -45.35
CA SER A 181 -9.84 -28.01 -46.77
C SER A 181 -11.07 -28.05 -47.67
N SER A 182 -12.19 -28.62 -47.18
CA SER A 182 -13.44 -28.78 -47.91
C SER A 182 -14.27 -27.51 -48.07
N ILE A 183 -14.07 -26.52 -47.19
CA ILE A 183 -14.83 -25.27 -47.22
C ILE A 183 -14.41 -24.41 -48.40
N GLN A 184 -15.39 -24.09 -49.30
CA GLN A 184 -15.15 -23.28 -50.50
C GLN A 184 -15.39 -21.79 -50.26
N ASN A 185 -16.39 -21.43 -49.43
CA ASN A 185 -16.73 -20.06 -49.18
C ASN A 185 -15.71 -19.41 -48.22
N LYS A 186 -15.14 -18.25 -48.60
CA LYS A 186 -14.06 -17.57 -47.91
C LYS A 186 -14.48 -16.99 -46.55
N VAL A 187 -15.70 -16.42 -46.44
CA VAL A 187 -16.23 -15.87 -45.22
C VAL A 187 -16.48 -16.99 -44.22
N VAL A 188 -17.07 -18.11 -44.65
CA VAL A 188 -17.26 -19.30 -43.83
C VAL A 188 -15.91 -19.87 -43.37
N THR A 189 -14.89 -19.86 -44.23
CA THR A 189 -13.54 -20.30 -43.87
C THR A 189 -12.99 -19.48 -42.68
N ILE A 190 -13.07 -18.15 -42.74
CA ILE A 190 -12.62 -17.28 -41.66
C ILE A 190 -13.39 -17.59 -40.37
N ASN A 191 -14.73 -17.60 -40.42
CA ASN A 191 -15.58 -17.85 -39.27
C ASN A 191 -15.40 -19.28 -38.73
N TYR A 192 -15.13 -20.27 -39.53
CA TYR A 192 -14.80 -21.63 -39.13
C TYR A 192 -13.50 -21.67 -38.34
N VAL A 193 -12.44 -21.02 -38.84
CA VAL A 193 -11.15 -20.94 -38.12
C VAL A 193 -11.31 -20.22 -36.77
N CYS A 194 -12.06 -19.11 -36.74
CA CYS A 194 -12.36 -18.38 -35.48
C CYS A 194 -13.09 -19.26 -34.46
N SER A 195 -14.03 -20.09 -34.91
CA SER A 195 -14.84 -20.95 -34.06
C SER A 195 -14.06 -22.16 -33.56
N THR A 196 -13.34 -22.85 -34.43
CA THR A 196 -12.77 -24.17 -34.21
C THR A 196 -11.48 -24.17 -33.44
N LEU A 197 -10.59 -23.21 -33.74
CA LEU A 197 -9.29 -23.20 -33.07
C LEU A 197 -9.40 -22.85 -31.58
N PRO A 198 -8.50 -23.38 -30.70
CA PRO A 198 -8.59 -23.24 -29.26
C PRO A 198 -8.08 -21.89 -28.77
N PHE A 199 -8.54 -20.80 -29.36
CA PHE A 199 -8.26 -19.45 -28.91
C PHE A 199 -9.01 -19.11 -27.62
N SER A 200 -8.49 -18.11 -26.88
CA SER A 200 -9.17 -17.61 -25.70
C SER A 200 -10.56 -17.05 -26.06
N ILE A 201 -11.53 -17.18 -25.15
CA ILE A 201 -12.88 -16.63 -25.35
C ILE A 201 -12.82 -15.13 -25.63
N LYS A 202 -11.91 -14.40 -24.94
CA LYS A 202 -11.72 -12.98 -25.18
C LYS A 202 -11.27 -12.67 -26.58
N ASP A 203 -10.36 -13.48 -27.14
CA ASP A 203 -9.90 -13.28 -28.52
C ASP A 203 -11.00 -13.66 -29.53
N LYS A 204 -11.74 -14.75 -29.29
CA LYS A 204 -12.90 -15.12 -30.11
C LYS A 204 -13.98 -14.05 -30.12
N MET A 205 -14.29 -13.47 -28.96
CA MET A 205 -15.28 -12.40 -28.87
C MET A 205 -14.81 -11.12 -29.57
N LYS A 206 -13.55 -10.73 -29.42
CA LYS A 206 -12.99 -9.61 -30.20
C LYS A 206 -13.10 -9.82 -31.71
N LEU A 207 -12.86 -11.04 -32.18
CA LEU A 207 -13.03 -11.36 -33.60
C LEU A 207 -14.49 -11.29 -34.04
N LEU A 208 -15.43 -11.74 -33.18
CA LEU A 208 -16.86 -11.67 -33.49
C LEU A 208 -17.38 -10.22 -33.48
N GLU A 209 -16.83 -9.34 -32.68
CA GLU A 209 -17.21 -7.92 -32.58
C GLU A 209 -16.75 -7.08 -33.79
N ILE A 210 -15.79 -7.55 -34.57
CA ILE A 210 -15.32 -6.84 -35.79
C ILE A 210 -16.39 -6.90 -36.86
N ASP A 211 -16.92 -5.76 -37.31
CA ASP A 211 -17.99 -5.68 -38.28
C ASP A 211 -17.53 -5.99 -39.72
N ASP A 212 -16.31 -5.62 -40.04
CA ASP A 212 -15.69 -5.79 -41.33
C ASP A 212 -14.98 -7.15 -41.39
N THR A 213 -15.42 -8.03 -42.26
CA THR A 213 -14.90 -9.39 -42.40
C THR A 213 -13.43 -9.43 -42.83
N GLU A 214 -12.98 -8.48 -43.64
CA GLU A 214 -11.57 -8.37 -44.03
C GLU A 214 -10.67 -8.01 -42.87
N LYS A 215 -11.07 -7.02 -42.07
CA LYS A 215 -10.35 -6.65 -40.84
C LYS A 215 -10.33 -7.79 -39.81
N ARG A 216 -11.44 -8.58 -39.75
CA ARG A 216 -11.49 -9.79 -38.93
C ARG A 216 -10.45 -10.80 -39.40
N ALA A 217 -10.30 -11.02 -40.73
CA ALA A 217 -9.32 -11.92 -41.29
C ALA A 217 -7.88 -11.51 -40.96
N TYR A 218 -7.54 -10.21 -41.03
CA TYR A 218 -6.23 -9.70 -40.62
C TYR A 218 -5.99 -9.88 -39.11
N SER A 219 -6.99 -9.62 -38.27
CA SER A 219 -6.91 -9.81 -36.85
C SER A 219 -6.74 -11.27 -36.46
N LEU A 220 -7.43 -12.16 -37.16
CA LEU A 220 -7.28 -13.61 -37.02
C LEU A 220 -5.87 -14.07 -37.40
N LEU A 221 -5.29 -13.55 -38.48
CA LEU A 221 -3.94 -13.91 -38.92
C LEU A 221 -2.89 -13.54 -37.84
N LYS A 222 -3.04 -12.37 -37.17
CA LYS A 222 -2.15 -11.99 -36.09
C LYS A 222 -2.24 -12.95 -34.87
N ILE A 223 -3.45 -13.40 -34.55
CA ILE A 223 -3.66 -14.38 -33.48
C ILE A 223 -3.05 -15.72 -33.85
N LEU A 224 -3.27 -16.19 -35.11
CA LEU A 224 -2.69 -17.43 -35.61
C LEU A 224 -1.16 -17.42 -35.53
N ASP A 225 -0.52 -16.35 -35.97
CA ASP A 225 0.94 -16.24 -35.95
C ASP A 225 1.47 -16.32 -34.50
N ARG A 226 0.88 -15.56 -33.61
CA ARG A 226 1.23 -15.58 -32.17
C ARG A 226 1.11 -16.99 -31.58
N GLU A 227 -0.01 -17.66 -31.81
CA GLU A 227 -0.27 -18.98 -31.24
C GLU A 227 0.61 -20.05 -31.86
N THR A 228 0.92 -19.94 -33.16
CA THR A 228 1.85 -20.84 -33.85
C THR A 228 3.26 -20.73 -33.32
N GLN A 229 3.74 -19.50 -33.08
CA GLN A 229 5.05 -19.27 -32.48
C GLN A 229 5.13 -19.85 -31.05
N LEU A 230 4.07 -19.68 -30.23
CA LEU A 230 3.99 -20.27 -28.92
C LEU A 230 4.04 -21.81 -28.94
N LEU A 231 3.37 -22.45 -29.91
CA LEU A 231 3.42 -23.91 -30.07
C LEU A 231 4.82 -24.39 -30.47
N LYS A 232 5.48 -23.73 -31.41
CA LYS A 232 6.87 -24.04 -31.79
C LYS A 232 7.81 -23.95 -30.60
N LEU A 233 7.72 -22.89 -29.81
CA LEU A 233 8.51 -22.72 -28.60
C LEU A 233 8.25 -23.82 -27.57
N LYS A 234 6.98 -24.19 -27.35
CA LYS A 234 6.61 -25.31 -26.47
C LYS A 234 7.21 -26.64 -26.93
N GLN A 235 7.23 -26.91 -28.25
CA GLN A 235 7.84 -28.12 -28.79
C GLN A 235 9.38 -28.13 -28.62
N GLU A 236 10.05 -27.00 -28.83
CA GLU A 236 11.49 -26.86 -28.58
C GLU A 236 11.86 -27.10 -27.11
N ILE A 237 11.07 -26.54 -26.19
CA ILE A 237 11.27 -26.77 -24.76
C ILE A 237 11.06 -28.24 -24.39
N ARG A 238 10.01 -28.90 -24.93
CA ARG A 238 9.75 -30.32 -24.69
C ARG A 238 10.87 -31.20 -25.21
N GLN A 239 11.43 -30.91 -26.40
CA GLN A 239 12.54 -31.65 -26.95
C GLN A 239 13.80 -31.51 -26.10
N LYS A 240 14.13 -30.28 -25.67
CA LYS A 240 15.27 -30.06 -24.75
C LYS A 240 15.08 -30.82 -23.44
N THR A 241 13.91 -30.69 -22.79
CA THR A 241 13.60 -31.37 -21.54
C THR A 241 13.68 -32.90 -21.67
N ARG A 242 13.33 -33.45 -22.82
CA ARG A 242 13.41 -34.90 -23.07
C ARG A 242 14.86 -35.37 -23.22
N MET A 243 15.70 -34.58 -23.90
CA MET A 243 17.13 -34.86 -24.02
C MET A 243 17.83 -34.79 -22.66
N ASP A 244 17.50 -33.78 -21.86
CA ASP A 244 18.06 -33.61 -20.49
C ASP A 244 17.61 -34.75 -19.57
N LEU A 245 16.37 -35.25 -19.71
CA LEU A 245 15.84 -36.38 -18.93
C LEU A 245 16.54 -37.71 -19.28
N ASP A 246 16.78 -37.96 -20.55
CA ASP A 246 17.47 -39.17 -20.99
C ASP A 246 18.95 -39.18 -20.55
N GLU A 247 19.60 -38.00 -20.54
CA GLU A 247 20.96 -37.83 -20.04
C GLU A 247 21.02 -38.01 -18.52
N GLN A 248 20.07 -37.46 -17.77
CA GLN A 248 19.94 -37.64 -16.31
C GLN A 248 19.66 -39.10 -15.92
N GLN A 249 18.79 -39.81 -16.65
CA GLN A 249 18.53 -41.21 -16.37
C GLN A 249 19.79 -42.10 -16.61
N ARG A 250 20.56 -41.78 -17.62
CA ARG A 250 21.84 -42.49 -17.89
C ARG A 250 22.88 -42.20 -16.81
N GLU A 251 22.97 -40.97 -16.37
CA GLU A 251 23.86 -40.54 -15.28
C GLU A 251 23.43 -41.14 -13.94
N TYR A 252 22.14 -41.19 -13.62
CA TYR A 252 21.58 -41.85 -12.45
C TYR A 252 21.93 -43.34 -12.44
N PHE A 253 21.83 -44.07 -13.57
CA PHE A 253 22.17 -45.50 -13.67
C PHE A 253 23.66 -45.74 -13.46
N LEU A 254 24.51 -44.88 -14.02
CA LEU A 254 25.97 -44.96 -13.82
C LEU A 254 26.36 -44.65 -12.36
N GLN A 255 25.70 -43.69 -11.71
CA GLN A 255 25.94 -43.37 -10.31
C GLN A 255 25.45 -44.48 -9.36
N GLN A 256 24.34 -45.13 -9.70
CA GLN A 256 23.88 -46.31 -8.94
C GLN A 256 24.86 -47.45 -9.04
N GLN A 257 25.48 -47.66 -10.18
CA GLN A 257 26.59 -48.64 -10.33
C GLN A 257 27.80 -48.21 -9.52
N ILE A 258 28.20 -46.94 -9.55
CA ILE A 258 29.30 -46.41 -8.74
C ILE A 258 29.00 -46.56 -7.24
N LYS A 259 27.79 -46.35 -6.80
CA LYS A 259 27.34 -46.53 -5.41
C LYS A 259 27.45 -47.99 -4.98
N ASN A 260 26.94 -48.90 -5.79
CA ASN A 260 27.05 -50.35 -5.51
C ASN A 260 28.54 -50.80 -5.44
N ILE A 261 29.38 -50.26 -6.32
CA ILE A 261 30.84 -50.55 -6.31
C ILE A 261 31.50 -49.91 -5.08
N LYS A 262 31.08 -48.72 -4.63
CA LYS A 262 31.60 -48.10 -3.40
C LYS A 262 31.17 -48.85 -2.14
N GLU A 263 29.94 -49.36 -2.09
CA GLU A 263 29.45 -50.22 -0.98
C GLU A 263 30.21 -51.55 -0.94
N GLU A 264 30.54 -52.18 -2.09
CA GLU A 264 31.35 -53.37 -2.18
C GLU A 264 32.82 -53.14 -1.80
N LEU A 265 33.37 -51.94 -2.01
CA LEU A 265 34.73 -51.55 -1.69
C LEU A 265 34.92 -51.07 -0.24
N GLY A 266 33.84 -51.01 0.58
CA GLY A 266 33.92 -50.67 2.02
C GLY A 266 34.23 -49.19 2.31
N HIS A 267 34.03 -48.27 1.35
CA HIS A 267 34.21 -46.84 1.53
C HIS A 267 32.90 -46.15 1.93
N GLY A 268 32.48 -46.43 3.16
CA GLY A 268 31.32 -45.80 3.80
C GLY A 268 31.59 -44.40 4.40
N ASP A 269 32.26 -43.53 3.69
CA ASP A 269 32.43 -42.15 4.11
C ASP A 269 31.63 -41.23 3.15
N GLY A 270 30.53 -40.65 3.66
CA GLY A 270 29.60 -39.72 2.92
C GLY A 270 30.32 -38.61 2.19
N SER A 271 29.57 -37.90 1.32
CA SER A 271 30.10 -36.78 0.53
C SER A 271 30.84 -35.75 1.40
N PRO A 272 31.76 -34.95 0.85
CA PRO A 272 32.44 -33.91 1.62
C PRO A 272 31.46 -32.97 2.33
N GLU A 273 30.35 -32.64 1.68
CA GLU A 273 29.27 -31.80 2.20
C GLU A 273 28.52 -32.47 3.36
N HIS A 274 28.27 -33.77 3.28
CA HIS A 274 27.68 -34.57 4.35
C HIS A 274 28.55 -34.54 5.62
N ARG A 275 29.86 -34.73 5.47
CA ARG A 275 30.82 -34.67 6.58
C ARG A 275 30.87 -33.28 7.21
N GLU A 276 30.92 -32.24 6.40
CA GLU A 276 30.90 -30.85 6.87
C GLU A 276 29.65 -30.54 7.69
N LEU A 277 28.50 -30.99 7.20
CA LEU A 277 27.20 -30.79 7.89
C LEU A 277 27.16 -31.57 9.22
N LEU A 278 27.67 -32.80 9.25
CA LEU A 278 27.78 -33.60 10.45
C LEU A 278 28.71 -32.97 11.49
N GLU A 279 29.87 -32.45 11.09
CA GLU A 279 30.77 -31.74 11.99
C GLU A 279 30.14 -30.51 12.61
N LYS A 280 29.51 -29.68 11.79
CA LYS A 280 28.78 -28.50 12.26
C LYS A 280 27.59 -28.84 13.16
N ALA A 281 26.95 -29.97 12.96
CA ALA A 281 25.84 -30.45 13.75
C ALA A 281 26.24 -30.88 15.17
N LYS A 282 27.44 -31.44 15.36
CA LYS A 282 27.90 -31.90 16.66
C LYS A 282 27.94 -30.81 17.73
N ASP A 283 28.21 -29.57 17.34
CA ASP A 283 28.32 -28.43 18.24
C ASP A 283 26.98 -27.73 18.53
N LYS A 284 25.87 -28.18 17.91
CA LYS A 284 24.56 -27.54 18.02
C LYS A 284 23.78 -28.06 19.23
N LYS A 285 23.16 -27.13 19.95
CA LYS A 285 22.30 -27.41 21.11
C LYS A 285 20.82 -27.32 20.69
N TRP A 286 20.39 -28.21 19.83
CA TRP A 286 19.01 -28.36 19.44
C TRP A 286 18.25 -29.36 20.31
N ASN A 287 16.91 -29.31 20.26
CA ASN A 287 16.05 -30.29 20.93
C ASN A 287 16.04 -31.61 20.15
N GLU A 288 15.46 -32.64 20.74
CA GLU A 288 15.45 -34.01 20.18
C GLU A 288 14.66 -34.06 18.86
N GLU A 289 13.59 -33.27 18.71
CA GLU A 289 12.78 -33.20 17.49
C GLU A 289 13.57 -32.63 16.32
N VAL A 290 14.23 -31.47 16.54
CA VAL A 290 15.05 -30.80 15.53
C VAL A 290 16.24 -31.69 15.13
N ALA A 291 16.90 -32.35 16.11
CA ALA A 291 17.99 -33.29 15.82
C ALA A 291 17.48 -34.44 14.95
N THR A 292 16.38 -35.08 15.34
CA THR A 292 15.78 -36.18 14.57
C THR A 292 15.40 -35.75 13.14
N ALA A 293 14.79 -34.58 12.98
CA ALA A 293 14.45 -34.03 11.67
C ALA A 293 15.73 -33.78 10.84
N PHE A 294 16.79 -33.21 11.44
CA PHE A 294 18.03 -32.93 10.74
C PHE A 294 18.70 -34.23 10.26
N TYR A 295 18.89 -35.22 11.12
CA TYR A 295 19.54 -36.47 10.73
C TYR A 295 18.75 -37.23 9.66
N LYS A 296 17.42 -37.29 9.79
CA LYS A 296 16.56 -37.90 8.78
C LYS A 296 16.68 -37.23 7.40
N GLU A 297 16.76 -35.89 7.37
CA GLU A 297 16.92 -35.15 6.13
C GLU A 297 18.38 -35.20 5.60
N LEU A 298 19.37 -35.39 6.48
CA LEU A 298 20.77 -35.62 6.13
C LEU A 298 20.94 -36.98 5.45
N ASP A 299 20.29 -38.03 5.97
CA ASP A 299 20.32 -39.37 5.36
C ASP A 299 19.68 -39.34 3.96
N LYS A 300 18.66 -38.52 3.74
CA LYS A 300 18.06 -38.35 2.40
C LYS A 300 19.02 -37.69 1.41
N LEU A 301 19.89 -36.78 1.88
CA LEU A 301 20.85 -36.10 1.02
C LEU A 301 21.79 -37.11 0.33
N GLU A 302 22.13 -38.20 1.00
CA GLU A 302 22.96 -39.28 0.41
C GLU A 302 22.27 -40.05 -0.70
N LEU A 303 20.94 -40.07 -0.70
CA LEU A 303 20.14 -40.76 -1.70
C LEU A 303 19.99 -39.97 -3.01
N TYR A 304 20.21 -38.66 -2.96
CA TYR A 304 20.07 -37.79 -4.13
C TYR A 304 21.35 -37.75 -4.97
N ASN A 305 21.19 -37.65 -6.26
CA ASN A 305 22.30 -37.39 -7.18
C ASN A 305 22.84 -35.96 -6.94
N PRO A 306 24.15 -35.76 -6.68
CA PRO A 306 24.75 -34.44 -6.47
C PRO A 306 24.50 -33.42 -7.60
N GLN A 307 24.20 -33.86 -8.83
CA GLN A 307 23.92 -32.99 -9.97
C GLN A 307 22.42 -32.68 -10.10
N SER A 308 21.58 -33.32 -9.29
CA SER A 308 20.14 -33.05 -9.36
C SER A 308 19.74 -31.74 -8.67
N PRO A 309 18.70 -31.04 -9.15
CA PRO A 309 18.17 -29.85 -8.49
C PRO A 309 17.73 -30.14 -7.05
N GLU A 310 17.21 -31.34 -6.79
CA GLU A 310 16.74 -31.79 -5.48
C GLU A 310 17.88 -31.85 -4.47
N TYR A 311 19.07 -32.27 -4.88
CA TYR A 311 20.28 -32.28 -4.03
C TYR A 311 20.61 -30.87 -3.56
N SER A 312 20.60 -29.88 -4.47
CA SER A 312 20.90 -28.49 -4.15
C SER A 312 19.85 -27.88 -3.19
N VAL A 313 18.57 -28.21 -3.38
CA VAL A 313 17.49 -27.78 -2.48
C VAL A 313 17.66 -28.39 -1.09
N GLN A 314 17.94 -29.69 -1.02
CA GLN A 314 18.16 -30.42 0.23
C GLN A 314 19.41 -29.93 0.97
N LEU A 315 20.49 -29.72 0.25
CA LEU A 315 21.74 -29.17 0.82
C LEU A 315 21.52 -27.77 1.39
N ASN A 316 20.86 -26.89 0.65
CA ASN A 316 20.51 -25.54 1.12
C ASN A 316 19.62 -25.58 2.38
N TYR A 317 18.67 -26.49 2.44
CA TYR A 317 17.83 -26.69 3.61
C TYR A 317 18.65 -27.07 4.84
N LEU A 318 19.49 -28.08 4.74
CA LEU A 318 20.34 -28.54 5.83
C LEU A 318 21.37 -27.46 6.25
N GLN A 319 21.94 -26.74 5.30
CA GLN A 319 22.81 -25.60 5.60
C GLN A 319 22.09 -24.50 6.37
N ASN A 320 20.86 -24.14 5.99
CA ASN A 320 20.05 -23.16 6.73
C ASN A 320 19.77 -23.65 8.15
N MET A 321 19.44 -24.92 8.34
CA MET A 321 19.15 -25.51 9.62
C MET A 321 20.40 -25.52 10.55
N VAL A 322 21.56 -25.92 10.05
CA VAL A 322 22.80 -25.92 10.79
C VAL A 322 23.36 -24.51 11.07
N ASN A 323 23.17 -23.56 10.15
CA ASN A 323 23.67 -22.20 10.32
C ASN A 323 22.86 -21.36 11.32
N LEU A 324 21.72 -21.85 11.79
CA LEU A 324 20.98 -21.19 12.85
C LEU A 324 21.72 -21.28 14.19
N PRO A 325 21.64 -20.26 15.03
CA PRO A 325 22.35 -20.20 16.31
C PRO A 325 21.60 -20.96 17.42
N TRP A 326 21.32 -22.25 17.24
CA TRP A 326 20.59 -23.06 18.19
C TRP A 326 21.26 -23.07 19.58
N GLY A 327 20.55 -22.56 20.60
CA GLY A 327 21.05 -22.52 21.98
C GLY A 327 22.28 -21.62 22.19
N VAL A 328 22.63 -20.76 21.22
CA VAL A 328 23.71 -19.79 21.33
C VAL A 328 23.16 -18.46 21.83
N TYR A 329 23.49 -18.08 23.04
CA TYR A 329 23.03 -16.85 23.68
C TYR A 329 24.19 -15.91 23.99
N THR A 330 24.02 -14.62 23.75
CA THR A 330 24.89 -13.57 24.30
C THR A 330 24.60 -13.41 25.78
N LYS A 331 25.62 -13.16 26.58
CA LYS A 331 25.47 -12.91 28.02
C LYS A 331 24.91 -11.49 28.22
N ASP A 332 23.71 -11.41 28.80
CA ASP A 332 23.06 -10.15 29.08
C ASP A 332 23.83 -9.34 30.15
N ASP A 333 23.97 -8.04 29.87
CA ASP A 333 24.45 -7.06 30.80
C ASP A 333 23.29 -6.16 31.24
N LEU A 334 22.71 -6.46 32.40
CA LEU A 334 21.57 -5.73 32.97
C LEU A 334 22.03 -4.67 34.00
N ASN A 335 23.16 -4.02 33.74
CA ASN A 335 23.67 -2.92 34.55
C ASN A 335 22.99 -1.60 34.17
N LEU A 336 22.04 -1.14 35.00
CA LEU A 336 21.26 0.07 34.77
C LEU A 336 22.13 1.33 34.61
N LYS A 337 23.22 1.47 35.38
CA LYS A 337 24.13 2.62 35.27
C LYS A 337 24.87 2.64 33.93
N LYS A 338 25.18 1.46 33.36
CA LYS A 338 25.78 1.36 32.04
C LYS A 338 24.73 1.68 30.97
N ALA A 339 23.52 1.12 31.08
CA ALA A 339 22.42 1.38 30.18
C ALA A 339 22.08 2.88 30.12
N GLU A 340 21.99 3.53 31.26
CA GLU A 340 21.78 4.99 31.35
C GLU A 340 22.90 5.77 30.65
N ARG A 341 24.16 5.39 30.84
CA ARG A 341 25.29 6.06 30.19
C ARG A 341 25.25 5.89 28.66
N VAL A 342 24.95 4.70 28.16
CA VAL A 342 24.84 4.44 26.72
C VAL A 342 23.69 5.27 26.12
N LEU A 343 22.52 5.23 26.75
CA LEU A 343 21.35 6.01 26.28
C LEU A 343 21.61 7.52 26.29
N ASN A 344 22.30 8.03 27.33
CA ASN A 344 22.64 9.46 27.42
C ASN A 344 23.77 9.87 26.47
N HIS A 345 24.68 8.96 26.14
CA HIS A 345 25.72 9.18 25.15
C HIS A 345 25.14 9.26 23.73
N ASP A 346 24.26 8.32 23.37
CA ASP A 346 23.76 8.18 22.01
C ASP A 346 22.58 9.09 21.70
N HIS A 347 21.81 9.47 22.72
CA HIS A 347 20.58 10.25 22.54
C HIS A 347 20.54 11.46 23.47
N TYR A 348 20.38 12.63 22.87
CA TYR A 348 20.19 13.88 23.62
C TYR A 348 18.70 14.13 23.86
N GLY A 349 18.36 14.54 25.08
CA GLY A 349 16.95 14.73 25.49
C GLY A 349 16.21 13.39 25.68
N MET A 350 14.91 13.39 25.48
CA MET A 350 14.03 12.21 25.61
C MET A 350 14.06 11.54 26.99
N GLU A 351 14.12 12.33 28.07
CA GLU A 351 14.31 11.81 29.43
C GLU A 351 13.21 10.81 29.84
N LYS A 352 11.93 11.11 29.56
CA LYS A 352 10.80 10.19 29.80
C LYS A 352 10.94 8.85 29.07
N VAL A 353 11.40 8.89 27.80
CA VAL A 353 11.61 7.67 26.99
C VAL A 353 12.73 6.82 27.57
N LYS A 354 13.85 7.45 27.95
CA LYS A 354 14.99 6.77 28.58
C LYS A 354 14.60 6.16 29.92
N GLU A 355 13.85 6.88 30.74
CA GLU A 355 13.35 6.40 32.02
C GLU A 355 12.50 5.15 31.84
N ARG A 356 11.54 5.16 30.91
CA ARG A 356 10.71 3.98 30.57
C ARG A 356 11.54 2.79 30.09
N ILE A 357 12.55 3.03 29.26
CA ILE A 357 13.48 1.97 28.82
C ILE A 357 14.25 1.39 30.02
N LEU A 358 14.73 2.23 30.94
CA LEU A 358 15.43 1.80 32.15
C LEU A 358 14.50 1.03 33.11
N GLU A 359 13.25 1.47 33.29
CA GLU A 359 12.21 0.73 34.01
C GLU A 359 12.02 -0.67 33.41
N TYR A 360 11.86 -0.76 32.08
CA TYR A 360 11.71 -2.03 31.37
C TYR A 360 12.92 -2.97 31.60
N ILE A 361 14.15 -2.47 31.44
CA ILE A 361 15.38 -3.24 31.73
C ILE A 361 15.43 -3.67 33.20
N SER A 362 14.91 -2.84 34.10
CA SER A 362 14.85 -3.15 35.56
C SER A 362 13.90 -4.33 35.82
N VAL A 363 12.74 -4.34 35.17
CA VAL A 363 11.78 -5.46 35.27
C VAL A 363 12.40 -6.75 34.73
N LEU A 364 13.06 -6.69 33.57
CA LEU A 364 13.77 -7.85 33.01
C LEU A 364 14.85 -8.39 33.98
N LYS A 365 15.59 -7.47 34.65
CA LYS A 365 16.59 -7.86 35.64
C LYS A 365 16.00 -8.57 36.84
N LEU A 366 14.83 -8.14 37.32
CA LEU A 366 14.18 -8.68 38.51
C LEU A 366 13.43 -9.99 38.22
N ARG A 367 12.77 -10.10 37.08
CA ARG A 367 11.99 -11.29 36.69
C ARG A 367 12.87 -12.41 36.14
N GLY A 368 13.91 -12.08 35.40
CA GLY A 368 14.77 -13.03 34.70
C GLY A 368 14.13 -13.71 33.47
N ASP A 369 12.91 -13.26 33.06
CA ASP A 369 12.21 -13.74 31.87
C ASP A 369 11.73 -12.56 31.00
N LEU A 370 11.42 -12.83 29.73
CA LEU A 370 10.95 -11.85 28.74
C LEU A 370 9.42 -11.84 28.56
N LYS A 371 8.66 -12.36 29.52
CA LYS A 371 7.20 -12.35 29.49
C LYS A 371 6.60 -10.95 29.76
N SER A 372 7.25 -9.89 29.30
CA SER A 372 6.76 -8.53 29.39
C SER A 372 6.17 -8.09 28.06
N PRO A 373 5.25 -7.13 28.02
CA PRO A 373 4.76 -6.53 26.79
C PRO A 373 5.91 -6.06 25.91
N ILE A 374 5.70 -6.09 24.60
CA ILE A 374 6.69 -5.67 23.60
C ILE A 374 6.74 -4.15 23.59
N LEU A 375 7.94 -3.58 23.60
CA LEU A 375 8.10 -2.14 23.49
C LEU A 375 7.73 -1.65 22.08
N CYS A 376 6.80 -0.69 21.98
CA CYS A 376 6.48 0.00 20.74
C CYS A 376 6.88 1.47 20.84
N LEU A 377 7.92 1.86 20.09
CA LEU A 377 8.36 3.25 20.01
C LEU A 377 7.53 3.98 18.96
N TYR A 378 6.61 4.82 19.40
CA TYR A 378 5.69 5.56 18.55
C TYR A 378 6.09 7.03 18.46
N GLY A 379 5.95 7.66 17.29
CA GLY A 379 6.17 9.08 17.10
C GLY A 379 6.53 9.47 15.69
N PRO A 380 6.77 10.76 15.40
CA PRO A 380 7.03 11.24 14.05
C PRO A 380 8.32 10.64 13.44
N PRO A 381 8.46 10.66 12.11
CA PRO A 381 9.66 10.16 11.45
C PRO A 381 10.90 10.99 11.79
N GLY A 382 12.05 10.34 11.89
CA GLY A 382 13.34 11.00 12.08
C GLY A 382 13.68 11.39 13.51
N VAL A 383 12.91 10.96 14.52
CA VAL A 383 13.19 11.23 15.95
C VAL A 383 14.13 10.21 16.60
N GLY A 384 14.62 9.22 15.83
CA GLY A 384 15.61 8.27 16.35
C GLY A 384 15.05 6.99 16.95
N LYS A 385 13.78 6.62 16.69
CA LYS A 385 13.17 5.37 17.20
C LYS A 385 14.01 4.11 16.92
N THR A 386 14.46 3.94 15.68
CA THR A 386 15.27 2.79 15.27
C THR A 386 16.67 2.80 15.89
N SER A 387 17.26 3.99 16.12
CA SER A 387 18.56 4.11 16.79
C SER A 387 18.46 3.83 18.30
N LEU A 388 17.34 4.18 18.95
CA LEU A 388 17.07 3.79 20.33
C LEU A 388 17.12 2.27 20.50
N GLY A 389 16.52 1.51 19.58
CA GLY A 389 16.59 0.05 19.61
C GLY A 389 18.03 -0.49 19.51
N LYS A 390 18.88 0.17 18.70
CA LYS A 390 20.31 -0.19 18.62
C LYS A 390 21.03 0.10 19.94
N SER A 391 20.77 1.25 20.57
CA SER A 391 21.39 1.61 21.85
C SER A 391 20.92 0.71 22.99
N ILE A 392 19.65 0.23 22.97
CA ILE A 392 19.18 -0.80 23.91
C ILE A 392 19.96 -2.10 23.73
N ALA A 393 20.19 -2.53 22.50
CA ALA A 393 20.97 -3.75 22.22
C ALA A 393 22.40 -3.62 22.75
N GLU A 394 23.04 -2.48 22.52
CA GLU A 394 24.37 -2.18 23.03
C GLU A 394 24.40 -2.13 24.55
N ALA A 395 23.44 -1.48 25.19
CA ALA A 395 23.30 -1.38 26.65
C ALA A 395 23.19 -2.77 27.30
N MET A 396 22.44 -3.69 26.68
CA MET A 396 22.22 -5.06 27.16
C MET A 396 23.29 -6.05 26.68
N ASN A 397 24.27 -5.63 25.89
CA ASN A 397 25.28 -6.49 25.27
C ASN A 397 24.67 -7.60 24.38
N ARG A 398 23.56 -7.31 23.71
CA ARG A 398 22.90 -8.21 22.77
C ARG A 398 23.21 -7.85 21.32
N LYS A 399 23.14 -8.84 20.44
CA LYS A 399 23.20 -8.59 18.99
C LYS A 399 21.97 -7.80 18.54
N TYR A 400 22.16 -6.97 17.55
CA TYR A 400 21.11 -6.11 16.98
C TYR A 400 20.70 -6.61 15.60
N VAL A 401 19.39 -6.71 15.38
CA VAL A 401 18.79 -7.04 14.09
C VAL A 401 17.66 -6.10 13.77
N ARG A 402 17.50 -5.73 12.52
CA ARG A 402 16.41 -4.88 12.04
C ARG A 402 15.69 -5.52 10.87
N MET A 403 14.37 -5.56 10.93
CA MET A 403 13.47 -5.96 9.85
C MET A 403 12.46 -4.84 9.59
N SER A 404 12.43 -4.31 8.37
CA SER A 404 11.37 -3.39 7.95
C SER A 404 10.13 -4.19 7.55
N LEU A 405 8.99 -3.78 8.10
CA LEU A 405 7.68 -4.36 7.80
C LEU A 405 6.93 -3.55 6.72
N GLY A 406 7.49 -2.39 6.33
CA GLY A 406 6.93 -1.59 5.24
C GLY A 406 6.99 -2.33 3.89
N GLY A 407 5.82 -2.49 3.26
CA GLY A 407 5.71 -3.21 1.98
C GLY A 407 5.60 -4.75 2.11
N LEU A 408 5.31 -5.25 3.29
CA LEU A 408 5.08 -6.65 3.57
C LEU A 408 3.63 -6.99 3.24
N HIS A 409 3.42 -7.88 2.25
CA HIS A 409 2.10 -8.22 1.72
C HIS A 409 1.79 -9.72 1.77
N ASP A 410 2.76 -10.55 2.14
CA ASP A 410 2.66 -12.01 2.13
C ASP A 410 3.08 -12.57 3.49
N GLU A 411 2.23 -13.42 4.07
CA GLU A 411 2.51 -14.13 5.32
C GLU A 411 3.76 -15.01 5.21
N SER A 412 4.01 -15.58 4.04
CA SER A 412 5.19 -16.41 3.78
C SER A 412 6.51 -15.67 3.91
N GLU A 413 6.53 -14.35 3.81
CA GLU A 413 7.73 -13.56 4.12
C GLU A 413 8.12 -13.64 5.60
N ILE A 414 7.16 -13.85 6.51
CA ILE A 414 7.41 -13.99 7.96
C ILE A 414 7.69 -15.45 8.30
N ARG A 415 6.79 -16.37 7.90
CA ARG A 415 6.81 -17.79 8.24
C ARG A 415 7.60 -18.68 7.26
N GLY A 416 8.13 -18.12 6.16
CA GLY A 416 8.79 -18.90 5.11
C GLY A 416 7.83 -19.56 4.14
N HIS A 417 8.34 -19.97 2.99
CA HIS A 417 7.60 -20.69 1.96
C HIS A 417 7.71 -22.20 2.21
N ARG A 418 6.64 -22.94 1.91
CA ARG A 418 6.71 -24.41 1.97
C ARG A 418 7.81 -24.93 1.04
N ARG A 419 8.63 -25.83 1.51
CA ARG A 419 9.82 -26.39 0.84
C ARG A 419 9.54 -27.01 -0.54
N THR A 420 8.29 -27.39 -0.80
CA THR A 420 7.86 -27.98 -2.08
C THR A 420 7.86 -27.00 -3.27
N TYR A 421 7.94 -25.70 -3.02
CA TYR A 421 7.97 -24.69 -4.09
C TYR A 421 9.41 -24.43 -4.57
N ILE A 422 9.58 -24.30 -5.89
CA ILE A 422 10.87 -23.87 -6.48
C ILE A 422 11.18 -22.45 -6.01
N GLY A 423 12.36 -22.27 -5.41
CA GLY A 423 12.77 -20.98 -4.84
C GLY A 423 12.27 -20.73 -3.42
N ALA A 424 11.73 -21.73 -2.73
CA ALA A 424 11.35 -21.62 -1.32
C ALA A 424 12.52 -21.15 -0.45
N MET A 425 12.19 -20.30 0.52
CA MET A 425 13.18 -19.71 1.44
C MET A 425 12.62 -19.63 2.86
N PRO A 426 13.47 -19.69 3.89
CA PRO A 426 13.08 -19.41 5.26
C PRO A 426 12.48 -18.01 5.41
N GLY A 427 11.60 -17.85 6.39
CA GLY A 427 11.01 -16.57 6.73
C GLY A 427 12.08 -15.53 7.13
N ARG A 428 11.71 -14.26 7.02
CA ARG A 428 12.60 -13.14 7.38
C ARG A 428 13.00 -13.17 8.86
N ILE A 429 12.15 -13.68 9.74
CA ILE A 429 12.46 -13.83 11.17
C ILE A 429 13.66 -14.75 11.32
N ILE A 430 13.58 -15.96 10.79
CA ILE A 430 14.64 -16.97 10.85
C ILE A 430 15.92 -16.49 10.16
N LYS A 431 15.82 -15.89 8.97
CA LYS A 431 16.99 -15.31 8.27
C LYS A 431 17.72 -14.25 9.09
N ASN A 432 16.99 -13.42 9.80
CA ASN A 432 17.57 -12.38 10.62
C ASN A 432 18.18 -12.93 11.92
N ILE A 433 17.60 -13.96 12.53
CA ILE A 433 18.19 -14.69 13.64
C ILE A 433 19.52 -15.34 13.20
N GLN A 434 19.54 -15.97 12.03
CA GLN A 434 20.76 -16.52 11.44
C GLN A 434 21.86 -15.46 11.28
N LYS A 435 21.51 -14.27 10.73
CA LYS A 435 22.45 -13.14 10.60
C LYS A 435 22.96 -12.62 11.94
N ALA A 436 22.13 -12.64 12.98
CA ALA A 436 22.52 -12.22 14.32
C ALA A 436 23.59 -13.15 14.92
N GLY A 437 23.56 -14.42 14.55
CA GLY A 437 24.45 -15.45 15.15
C GLY A 437 24.16 -15.69 16.63
N SER A 438 23.00 -15.31 17.13
CA SER A 438 22.57 -15.47 18.52
C SER A 438 21.06 -15.67 18.58
N SER A 439 20.58 -16.53 19.51
CA SER A 439 19.15 -16.79 19.72
C SER A 439 18.46 -15.76 20.63
N ASN A 440 19.19 -14.78 21.18
CA ASN A 440 18.65 -13.73 22.03
C ASN A 440 19.00 -12.30 21.55
N PRO A 441 18.87 -11.99 20.25
CA PRO A 441 19.11 -10.63 19.78
C PRO A 441 18.03 -9.66 20.27
N VAL A 442 18.33 -8.37 20.16
CA VAL A 442 17.31 -7.32 20.10
C VAL A 442 16.85 -7.22 18.65
N PHE A 443 15.58 -7.48 18.41
CA PHE A 443 14.99 -7.55 17.09
C PHE A 443 14.06 -6.37 16.86
N ILE A 444 14.44 -5.46 15.98
CA ILE A 444 13.63 -4.28 15.66
C ILE A 444 12.68 -4.60 14.49
N LEU A 445 11.39 -4.48 14.76
CA LEU A 445 10.29 -4.50 13.80
C LEU A 445 9.96 -3.07 13.40
N ASP A 446 10.58 -2.60 12.32
CA ASP A 446 10.49 -1.21 11.91
C ASP A 446 9.27 -0.97 11.00
N GLU A 447 8.54 0.13 11.25
CA GLU A 447 7.33 0.51 10.52
C GLU A 447 6.19 -0.52 10.62
N ILE A 448 5.86 -0.97 11.84
CA ILE A 448 4.76 -1.93 12.07
C ILE A 448 3.39 -1.36 11.66
N ASP A 449 3.25 -0.04 11.64
CA ASP A 449 2.10 0.71 11.16
C ASP A 449 1.87 0.59 9.62
N LYS A 450 2.81 0.01 8.89
CA LYS A 450 2.73 -0.20 7.44
C LYS A 450 2.34 -1.63 7.04
N VAL A 451 2.08 -2.49 8.01
CA VAL A 451 1.65 -3.87 7.76
C VAL A 451 0.24 -3.86 7.18
N THR A 452 0.07 -4.47 6.01
CA THR A 452 -1.24 -4.60 5.36
C THR A 452 -2.05 -5.73 6.00
N GLN A 453 -3.38 -5.51 6.12
CA GLN A 453 -4.33 -6.51 6.59
C GLN A 453 -5.04 -7.17 5.41
N ASN A 454 -5.45 -8.44 5.58
CA ASN A 454 -6.32 -9.16 4.64
C ASN A 454 -5.85 -9.14 3.18
N THR A 455 -4.64 -9.60 2.93
CA THR A 455 -4.14 -9.78 1.56
C THR A 455 -4.59 -11.13 1.00
N ILE A 456 -4.59 -11.25 -0.35
CA ILE A 456 -4.94 -12.49 -1.06
C ILE A 456 -4.00 -13.66 -0.66
N ASN A 457 -2.78 -13.35 -0.21
CA ASN A 457 -1.72 -14.31 0.12
C ASN A 457 -1.57 -14.56 1.64
N GLY A 458 -2.62 -14.42 2.41
CA GLY A 458 -2.61 -14.59 3.86
C GLY A 458 -2.63 -13.27 4.64
N ASP A 459 -2.53 -13.36 5.95
CA ASP A 459 -2.52 -12.19 6.83
C ASP A 459 -1.19 -12.06 7.59
N PRO A 460 -0.28 -11.16 7.16
CA PRO A 460 0.97 -10.92 7.86
C PRO A 460 0.80 -10.51 9.33
N SER A 461 -0.35 -9.88 9.67
CA SER A 461 -0.63 -9.47 11.06
C SER A 461 -0.83 -10.68 11.96
N SER A 462 -1.49 -11.73 11.47
CA SER A 462 -1.68 -12.99 12.20
C SER A 462 -0.36 -13.71 12.44
N ALA A 463 0.54 -13.74 11.44
CA ALA A 463 1.89 -14.30 11.63
C ALA A 463 2.71 -13.52 12.66
N LEU A 464 2.58 -12.18 12.68
CA LEU A 464 3.24 -11.35 13.68
C LEU A 464 2.67 -11.58 15.10
N LEU A 465 1.37 -11.86 15.23
CA LEU A 465 0.79 -12.18 16.53
C LEU A 465 1.47 -13.41 17.17
N GLU A 466 1.73 -14.46 16.40
CA GLU A 466 2.44 -15.65 16.89
C GLU A 466 3.90 -15.33 17.31
N VAL A 467 4.61 -14.54 16.50
CA VAL A 467 5.97 -14.10 16.80
C VAL A 467 6.04 -13.28 18.08
N LEU A 468 5.03 -12.42 18.29
CA LEU A 468 5.03 -11.42 19.35
C LEU A 468 4.29 -11.88 20.63
N ASP A 469 3.58 -12.99 20.59
CA ASP A 469 2.89 -13.54 21.75
C ASP A 469 3.87 -14.35 22.63
N PRO A 470 4.18 -13.93 23.89
CA PRO A 470 5.08 -14.65 24.76
C PRO A 470 4.62 -16.08 25.14
N GLU A 471 3.33 -16.40 24.91
CA GLU A 471 2.79 -17.72 25.16
C GLU A 471 2.98 -18.68 23.97
N GLN A 472 3.16 -18.14 22.75
CA GLN A 472 3.25 -18.90 21.51
C GLN A 472 4.65 -18.87 20.89
N ASN A 473 5.44 -17.82 21.11
CA ASN A 473 6.71 -17.59 20.44
C ASN A 473 7.83 -18.56 20.83
N ASN A 474 7.64 -19.41 21.84
CA ASN A 474 8.54 -20.49 22.22
C ASN A 474 8.53 -21.65 21.20
N ALA A 475 7.50 -21.74 20.37
CA ALA A 475 7.31 -22.77 19.34
C ALA A 475 6.95 -22.10 18.00
N PHE A 476 7.73 -21.12 17.57
CA PHE A 476 7.50 -20.45 16.29
C PHE A 476 7.81 -21.40 15.12
N HIS A 477 6.78 -21.72 14.33
CA HIS A 477 6.90 -22.62 13.20
C HIS A 477 7.23 -21.88 11.91
N ASP A 478 8.40 -22.21 11.32
CA ASP A 478 8.76 -21.73 9.98
C ASP A 478 8.47 -22.83 8.93
N ASN A 479 7.63 -22.49 7.94
CA ASN A 479 7.17 -23.44 6.90
C ASN A 479 8.30 -24.00 6.02
N TYR A 480 9.45 -23.32 5.94
CA TYR A 480 10.61 -23.81 5.18
C TYR A 480 11.43 -24.79 6.01
N LEU A 481 11.66 -24.45 7.27
CA LEU A 481 12.41 -25.32 8.17
C LEU A 481 11.61 -26.56 8.59
N ASP A 482 10.28 -26.42 8.65
CA ASP A 482 9.34 -27.46 9.08
C ASP A 482 9.65 -28.00 10.49
N VAL A 483 10.21 -27.14 11.34
CA VAL A 483 10.52 -27.35 12.75
C VAL A 483 10.31 -26.06 13.53
N ASP A 484 10.02 -26.20 14.81
CA ASP A 484 9.80 -25.08 15.70
C ASP A 484 11.12 -24.45 16.17
N TYR A 485 11.14 -23.12 16.22
CA TYR A 485 12.25 -22.33 16.74
C TYR A 485 11.82 -21.50 17.94
N ASP A 486 12.57 -21.58 19.04
CA ASP A 486 12.30 -20.82 20.26
C ASP A 486 12.71 -19.36 20.13
N LEU A 487 11.73 -18.45 20.02
CA LEU A 487 11.89 -17.00 19.99
C LEU A 487 11.70 -16.36 21.38
N SER A 488 11.44 -17.13 22.44
CA SER A 488 11.10 -16.61 23.79
C SER A 488 12.21 -15.76 24.43
N LYS A 489 13.45 -15.89 23.95
CA LYS A 489 14.60 -15.13 24.44
C LYS A 489 14.94 -13.91 23.55
N VAL A 490 14.22 -13.72 22.44
CA VAL A 490 14.38 -12.57 21.55
C VAL A 490 13.67 -11.37 22.18
N LEU A 491 14.35 -10.23 22.24
CA LEU A 491 13.72 -8.98 22.65
C LEU A 491 13.19 -8.24 21.42
N PHE A 492 11.88 -8.31 21.20
CA PHE A 492 11.24 -7.58 20.11
C PHE A 492 10.96 -6.14 20.53
N ILE A 493 11.29 -5.20 19.64
CA ILE A 493 10.95 -3.76 19.77
C ILE A 493 10.31 -3.33 18.45
N ALA A 494 9.09 -2.83 18.50
CA ALA A 494 8.41 -2.29 17.35
C ALA A 494 8.65 -0.78 17.23
N THR A 495 8.60 -0.26 16.00
CA THR A 495 8.53 1.19 15.74
C THR A 495 7.31 1.51 14.89
N ALA A 496 6.64 2.62 15.20
CA ALA A 496 5.47 3.10 14.47
C ALA A 496 5.49 4.61 14.30
N ASN A 497 4.86 5.11 13.23
CA ASN A 497 4.60 6.54 13.07
C ASN A 497 3.14 6.89 13.35
N ASP A 498 2.21 5.94 13.14
CA ASP A 498 0.79 6.10 13.40
C ASP A 498 0.22 4.86 14.10
N LEU A 499 -0.38 5.03 15.28
CA LEU A 499 -0.99 3.93 16.04
C LEU A 499 -2.34 3.49 15.46
N ASN A 500 -3.05 4.38 14.77
CA ASN A 500 -4.39 4.09 14.26
C ASN A 500 -4.40 3.05 13.14
N THR A 501 -3.27 2.86 12.48
CA THR A 501 -3.12 1.88 11.39
C THR A 501 -2.67 0.50 11.89
N ILE A 502 -2.26 0.39 13.16
CA ILE A 502 -1.85 -0.88 13.75
C ILE A 502 -3.10 -1.69 14.14
N PRO A 503 -3.17 -2.99 13.78
CA PRO A 503 -4.24 -3.87 14.24
C PRO A 503 -4.36 -3.89 15.76
N ARG A 504 -5.58 -3.73 16.28
CA ARG A 504 -5.82 -3.73 17.73
C ARG A 504 -5.24 -4.94 18.47
N PRO A 505 -5.35 -6.19 17.97
CA PRO A 505 -4.76 -7.35 18.64
C PRO A 505 -3.24 -7.28 18.79
N LEU A 506 -2.53 -6.62 17.85
CA LEU A 506 -1.10 -6.36 17.98
C LEU A 506 -0.83 -5.26 19.00
N LEU A 507 -1.61 -4.17 18.95
CA LEU A 507 -1.45 -3.04 19.86
C LEU A 507 -1.67 -3.42 21.32
N ASP A 508 -2.65 -4.30 21.61
CA ASP A 508 -2.95 -4.79 22.96
C ASP A 508 -1.78 -5.58 23.60
N ARG A 509 -0.85 -6.09 22.79
CA ARG A 509 0.37 -6.78 23.26
C ARG A 509 1.58 -5.87 23.41
N MET A 510 1.43 -4.58 23.13
CA MET A 510 2.53 -3.63 23.09
C MET A 510 2.43 -2.61 24.23
N GLU A 511 3.54 -2.33 24.86
CA GLU A 511 3.72 -1.14 25.69
C GLU A 511 4.18 0.01 24.81
N VAL A 512 3.27 0.97 24.59
CA VAL A 512 3.51 2.12 23.72
C VAL A 512 4.31 3.20 24.48
N ILE A 513 5.47 3.55 23.93
CA ILE A 513 6.30 4.66 24.42
C ILE A 513 6.31 5.76 23.35
N GLU A 514 5.73 6.90 23.68
CA GLU A 514 5.72 8.05 22.79
C GLU A 514 7.08 8.74 22.73
N VAL A 515 7.63 8.82 21.53
CA VAL A 515 8.86 9.56 21.22
C VAL A 515 8.47 10.86 20.52
N SER A 516 8.37 11.94 21.27
CA SER A 516 8.00 13.25 20.72
C SER A 516 9.06 13.82 19.78
N GLY A 517 8.67 14.82 18.98
CA GLY A 517 9.61 15.58 18.15
C GLY A 517 10.61 16.39 18.98
N TYR A 518 11.69 16.80 18.34
CA TYR A 518 12.72 17.63 18.94
C TYR A 518 12.42 19.12 18.76
N ILE A 519 12.73 19.90 19.77
CA ILE A 519 12.74 21.36 19.68
C ILE A 519 14.02 21.87 19.01
N THR A 520 14.03 23.12 18.57
CA THR A 520 15.18 23.73 17.88
C THR A 520 16.48 23.60 18.66
N GLU A 521 16.45 23.84 19.98
CA GLU A 521 17.60 23.74 20.88
C GLU A 521 18.12 22.30 20.98
N GLU A 522 17.22 21.31 21.06
CA GLU A 522 17.58 19.90 21.07
C GLU A 522 18.18 19.48 19.72
N LYS A 523 17.59 19.92 18.61
CA LYS A 523 18.14 19.68 17.24
C LYS A 523 19.54 20.26 17.08
N ILE A 524 19.81 21.45 17.63
CA ILE A 524 21.15 22.05 17.61
C ILE A 524 22.16 21.19 18.38
N GLU A 525 21.79 20.72 19.56
CA GLU A 525 22.68 19.87 20.35
C GLU A 525 22.89 18.49 19.69
N ILE A 526 21.83 17.89 19.15
CA ILE A 526 21.93 16.63 18.36
C ILE A 526 22.83 16.84 17.14
N ALA A 527 22.67 17.96 16.43
CA ALA A 527 23.49 18.27 15.27
C ALA A 527 24.98 18.37 15.66
N LYS A 528 25.30 19.09 16.73
CA LYS A 528 26.68 19.25 17.20
C LYS A 528 27.32 17.96 17.68
N ARG A 529 26.59 17.15 18.46
CA ARG A 529 27.16 15.96 19.11
C ARG A 529 27.20 14.75 18.19
N HIS A 530 26.24 14.61 17.28
CA HIS A 530 26.04 13.38 16.51
C HIS A 530 26.07 13.61 15.00
N LEU A 531 25.26 14.56 14.45
CA LEU A 531 25.11 14.64 13.00
C LEU A 531 26.37 15.23 12.32
N VAL A 532 26.88 16.34 12.82
CA VAL A 532 28.06 17.00 12.21
C VAL A 532 29.28 16.09 12.25
N PRO A 533 29.67 15.45 13.37
CA PRO A 533 30.79 14.52 13.40
C PRO A 533 30.64 13.35 12.43
N ARG A 534 29.47 12.71 12.43
CA ARG A 534 29.16 11.59 11.52
C ARG A 534 29.22 12.00 10.05
N GLU A 535 28.67 13.15 9.70
CA GLU A 535 28.67 13.62 8.33
C GLU A 535 30.05 14.13 7.86
N LEU A 536 30.89 14.60 8.77
CA LEU A 536 32.30 14.89 8.47
C LEU A 536 33.08 13.62 8.12
N GLU A 537 32.84 12.53 8.86
CA GLU A 537 33.40 11.20 8.55
C GLU A 537 32.91 10.69 7.18
N ASN A 538 31.60 10.70 6.96
CA ASN A 538 30.97 10.23 5.73
C ASN A 538 31.47 10.96 4.47
N ASN A 539 31.81 12.25 4.61
CA ASN A 539 32.31 13.07 3.50
C ASN A 539 33.88 13.16 3.44
N GLY A 540 34.58 12.40 4.26
CA GLY A 540 36.05 12.38 4.28
C GLY A 540 36.71 13.66 4.80
N LEU A 541 35.98 14.43 5.61
CA LEU A 541 36.42 15.72 6.16
C LEU A 541 36.76 15.66 7.67
N ALA A 542 36.70 14.50 8.27
CA ALA A 542 36.96 14.32 9.72
C ALA A 542 38.35 14.79 10.14
N ASN A 543 39.36 14.56 9.30
CA ASN A 543 40.76 14.94 9.50
C ASN A 543 41.14 16.26 8.81
N ASN A 544 40.17 17.14 8.55
CA ASN A 544 40.46 18.43 7.93
C ASN A 544 41.12 19.39 8.94
N GLU A 545 42.18 20.07 8.54
CA GLU A 545 42.79 21.12 9.33
C GLU A 545 42.76 22.44 8.55
N PRO A 546 42.23 23.55 9.17
CA PRO A 546 41.57 23.62 10.49
C PRO A 546 40.24 22.84 10.54
N LYS A 547 39.84 22.32 11.72
CA LYS A 547 38.60 21.55 11.89
C LYS A 547 37.36 22.35 11.50
N ILE A 548 36.49 21.75 10.69
CA ILE A 548 35.23 22.37 10.29
C ILE A 548 34.26 22.42 11.47
N LYS A 549 33.74 23.61 11.78
CA LYS A 549 32.79 23.83 12.87
C LYS A 549 31.57 24.61 12.38
N PHE A 550 30.40 24.13 12.76
CA PHE A 550 29.15 24.88 12.60
C PHE A 550 28.90 25.69 13.87
N ASN A 551 28.76 26.99 13.77
CA ASN A 551 28.35 27.79 14.93
C ASN A 551 26.85 27.59 15.22
N LYS A 552 26.41 28.03 16.42
CA LYS A 552 25.01 27.86 16.84
C LYS A 552 24.04 28.53 15.87
N ALA A 553 24.35 29.77 15.44
CA ALA A 553 23.48 30.53 14.54
C ALA A 553 23.37 29.89 13.15
N ALA A 554 24.42 29.22 12.65
CA ALA A 554 24.36 28.49 11.40
C ALA A 554 23.43 27.28 11.48
N LEU A 555 23.52 26.48 12.55
CA LEU A 555 22.63 25.34 12.77
C LEU A 555 21.18 25.79 12.98
N GLU A 556 20.97 26.86 13.76
CA GLU A 556 19.65 27.47 13.97
C GLU A 556 19.04 27.91 12.63
N LYS A 557 19.83 28.60 11.77
CA LYS A 557 19.38 29.00 10.43
C LYS A 557 19.03 27.81 9.54
N ILE A 558 19.81 26.70 9.57
CA ILE A 558 19.49 25.49 8.83
C ILE A 558 18.17 24.89 9.33
N ILE A 559 17.99 24.78 10.64
CA ILE A 559 16.79 24.21 11.26
C ILE A 559 15.54 25.01 10.93
N GLU A 560 15.60 26.33 11.06
CA GLU A 560 14.44 27.20 10.89
C GLU A 560 14.08 27.52 9.44
N GLN A 561 15.10 27.62 8.56
CA GLN A 561 14.90 28.13 7.22
C GLN A 561 15.09 27.08 6.11
N TYR A 562 15.68 25.92 6.40
CA TYR A 562 15.95 24.88 5.40
C TYR A 562 15.33 23.53 5.74
N THR A 563 14.70 23.39 6.93
CA THR A 563 14.01 22.17 7.32
C THR A 563 12.63 22.47 7.90
N ARG A 564 11.68 21.59 7.59
CA ARG A 564 10.36 21.53 8.27
C ARG A 564 10.10 20.07 8.64
N GLU A 565 10.47 19.71 9.88
CA GLU A 565 10.30 18.34 10.40
C GLU A 565 10.33 18.32 11.92
N SER A 566 9.65 17.34 12.51
CA SER A 566 9.72 17.09 13.97
C SER A 566 11.03 16.42 14.38
N GLY A 567 11.60 15.60 13.50
CA GLY A 567 12.86 14.90 13.73
C GLY A 567 14.09 15.67 13.25
N VAL A 568 15.14 14.95 12.90
CA VAL A 568 16.44 15.49 12.44
C VAL A 568 16.91 14.91 11.08
N ARG A 569 16.02 14.22 10.34
CA ARG A 569 16.41 13.55 9.09
C ARG A 569 16.67 14.53 7.94
N GLN A 570 15.86 15.59 7.83
CA GLN A 570 16.11 16.65 6.84
C GLN A 570 17.32 17.49 7.25
N LEU A 571 17.46 17.79 8.55
CA LEU A 571 18.62 18.49 9.11
C LEU A 571 19.91 17.76 8.74
N GLU A 572 19.96 16.44 8.93
CA GLU A 572 21.10 15.62 8.51
C GLU A 572 21.39 15.76 7.02
N LYS A 573 20.36 15.68 6.16
CA LYS A 573 20.51 15.87 4.71
C LYS A 573 21.04 17.25 4.34
N GLN A 574 20.61 18.30 5.02
CA GLN A 574 21.11 19.66 4.74
C GLN A 574 22.56 19.84 5.22
N ILE A 575 22.92 19.30 6.38
CA ILE A 575 24.30 19.29 6.86
C ILE A 575 25.18 18.51 5.85
N ASN A 576 24.76 17.32 5.43
CA ASN A 576 25.48 16.54 4.42
C ASN A 576 25.63 17.31 3.10
N LYS A 577 24.58 17.99 2.63
CA LYS A 577 24.65 18.82 1.43
C LYS A 577 25.67 19.96 1.56
N ALA A 578 25.72 20.61 2.72
CA ALA A 578 26.71 21.66 2.99
C ALA A 578 28.13 21.09 2.99
N LEU A 579 28.35 19.98 3.70
CA LEU A 579 29.66 19.32 3.78
C LEU A 579 30.14 18.77 2.43
N ARG A 580 29.26 18.23 1.59
CA ARG A 580 29.60 17.82 0.22
C ARG A 580 30.12 18.98 -0.63
N LYS A 581 29.54 20.18 -0.49
CA LYS A 581 30.05 21.37 -1.19
C LYS A 581 31.44 21.79 -0.69
N LEU A 582 31.67 21.65 0.62
CA LEU A 582 33.01 21.93 1.17
C LEU A 582 34.02 20.86 0.73
N ALA A 583 33.64 19.59 0.67
CA ALA A 583 34.47 18.52 0.14
C ALA A 583 34.81 18.75 -1.34
N TYR A 584 33.84 19.22 -2.14
CA TYR A 584 34.07 19.60 -3.53
C TYR A 584 35.06 20.79 -3.67
N GLN A 585 34.92 21.84 -2.83
CA GLN A 585 35.86 22.97 -2.79
C GLN A 585 37.27 22.50 -2.45
N LYS A 586 37.41 21.63 -1.44
CA LYS A 586 38.70 21.06 -1.06
C LYS A 586 39.31 20.22 -2.18
N ALA A 587 38.53 19.44 -2.88
CA ALA A 587 39.01 18.60 -3.97
C ALA A 587 39.55 19.43 -5.17
N ILE A 588 38.95 20.60 -5.42
CA ILE A 588 39.38 21.48 -6.54
C ILE A 588 40.51 22.43 -6.13
N LYS A 589 40.40 23.07 -4.95
CA LYS A 589 41.32 24.15 -4.52
C LYS A 589 42.42 23.62 -3.58
N GLY A 590 42.38 22.39 -3.12
CA GLY A 590 43.31 21.82 -2.15
C GLY A 590 43.00 22.16 -0.69
N GLU A 591 42.28 23.24 -0.43
CA GLU A 591 41.94 23.75 0.90
C GLU A 591 40.52 24.27 0.98
N ILE A 592 40.01 24.45 2.21
CA ILE A 592 38.74 25.07 2.49
C ILE A 592 39.01 26.49 2.97
N GLU A 593 38.59 27.51 2.24
CA GLU A 593 38.83 28.91 2.50
C GLU A 593 38.42 29.40 3.90
N ASN A 594 37.40 28.76 4.49
CA ASN A 594 36.95 29.07 5.84
C ASN A 594 36.29 27.83 6.46
N SER A 595 36.88 27.30 7.53
CA SER A 595 36.39 26.11 8.25
C SER A 595 35.30 26.43 9.26
N ASP A 596 35.10 27.71 9.65
CA ASP A 596 34.03 28.14 10.52
C ASP A 596 32.78 28.49 9.69
N ILE A 597 31.73 27.68 9.86
CA ILE A 597 30.48 27.86 9.14
C ILE A 597 29.55 28.75 9.96
N THR A 598 29.41 30.01 9.46
CA THR A 598 28.50 31.02 10.02
C THR A 598 27.13 31.00 9.35
N ALA A 599 26.15 31.72 9.93
CA ALA A 599 24.82 31.86 9.35
C ALA A 599 24.81 32.44 7.92
N ASP A 600 25.72 33.39 7.63
CA ASP A 600 25.80 34.01 6.29
C ASP A 600 26.32 33.03 5.24
N LYS A 601 27.25 32.14 5.64
CA LYS A 601 27.83 31.15 4.73
C LYS A 601 26.81 30.05 4.35
N ILE A 602 25.77 29.79 5.18
CA ILE A 602 24.75 28.78 4.90
C ILE A 602 24.05 29.04 3.56
N GLU A 603 23.73 30.31 3.25
CA GLU A 603 23.05 30.63 1.99
C GLU A 603 23.93 30.34 0.77
N SER A 604 25.24 30.56 0.85
CA SER A 604 26.20 30.22 -0.22
C SER A 604 26.33 28.70 -0.41
N LEU A 605 26.20 27.94 0.69
CA LEU A 605 26.29 26.45 0.68
C LEU A 605 25.00 25.79 0.27
N LEU A 606 23.84 26.23 0.74
CA LEU A 606 22.56 25.55 0.56
C LEU A 606 21.67 26.21 -0.52
N GLY A 607 21.94 27.47 -0.89
CA GLY A 607 21.13 28.33 -1.75
C GLY A 607 20.16 29.17 -0.93
N LYS A 608 19.23 29.87 -1.59
CA LYS A 608 18.21 30.69 -0.93
C LYS A 608 17.36 29.84 -0.01
N ALA A 609 17.03 30.40 1.15
CA ALA A 609 16.19 29.71 2.14
C ALA A 609 14.78 29.47 1.58
N PRO A 610 14.30 28.21 1.60
CA PRO A 610 12.95 27.89 1.12
C PRO A 610 11.84 28.30 2.10
N PHE A 611 12.18 28.50 3.38
CA PHE A 611 11.24 28.87 4.42
C PHE A 611 11.63 30.19 5.08
N TYR A 612 10.63 31.00 5.37
CA TYR A 612 10.82 32.21 6.15
C TYR A 612 10.45 31.93 7.60
N ARG A 613 11.08 32.67 8.51
CA ARG A 613 10.77 32.60 9.95
C ARG A 613 9.38 33.18 10.21
N ASP A 614 8.54 32.46 10.92
CA ASP A 614 7.28 32.98 11.42
C ASP A 614 7.57 34.08 12.45
N ILE A 615 7.17 35.28 12.13
CA ILE A 615 7.33 36.44 13.02
C ILE A 615 5.94 37.01 13.31
N TYR A 616 5.70 37.33 14.58
CA TYR A 616 4.48 38.05 14.97
C TYR A 616 4.32 39.36 14.18
N GLN A 617 3.21 39.52 13.48
CA GLN A 617 2.99 40.64 12.56
C GLN A 617 2.36 41.89 13.21
N GLY A 618 2.07 41.86 14.51
CA GLY A 618 1.42 42.96 15.20
C GLY A 618 -0.11 42.79 15.30
N ASN A 619 -0.75 43.86 15.81
CA ASN A 619 -2.21 43.88 16.11
C ASN A 619 -2.89 45.15 15.59
N ASP A 620 -2.41 45.73 14.51
CA ASP A 620 -2.89 47.05 14.03
C ASP A 620 -4.26 46.95 13.31
N TYR A 621 -4.73 45.77 12.99
CA TYR A 621 -5.99 45.51 12.31
C TYR A 621 -6.99 44.83 13.24
N ALA A 622 -8.28 45.24 13.16
CA ALA A 622 -9.35 44.50 13.81
C ALA A 622 -9.58 43.14 13.15
N GLY A 623 -9.93 42.14 13.97
CA GLY A 623 -10.20 40.81 13.45
C GLY A 623 -8.97 39.96 13.19
N VAL A 624 -7.75 40.44 13.45
CA VAL A 624 -6.52 39.66 13.31
C VAL A 624 -6.06 39.14 14.67
N VAL A 625 -6.05 37.84 14.84
CA VAL A 625 -5.67 37.19 16.10
C VAL A 625 -4.70 36.05 15.85
N THR A 626 -3.70 35.92 16.72
CA THR A 626 -2.70 34.86 16.64
C THR A 626 -3.16 33.64 17.43
N GLY A 627 -3.29 32.53 16.77
CA GLY A 627 -3.48 31.20 17.36
C GLY A 627 -2.20 30.36 17.33
N LEU A 628 -2.28 29.22 17.99
CA LEU A 628 -1.20 28.23 18.05
C LEU A 628 -1.68 26.91 17.46
N ALA A 629 -0.98 26.43 16.46
CA ALA A 629 -1.21 25.15 15.81
C ALA A 629 -0.12 24.14 16.15
N TRP A 630 -0.48 22.88 16.11
CA TRP A 630 0.45 21.77 16.15
C TRP A 630 0.29 20.94 14.87
N THR A 631 1.40 20.61 14.24
CA THR A 631 1.45 19.83 13.01
C THR A 631 2.43 18.66 13.18
N SER A 632 2.42 17.74 12.24
CA SER A 632 3.39 16.64 12.20
C SER A 632 4.85 17.10 12.12
N VAL A 633 5.10 18.37 11.81
CA VAL A 633 6.45 18.96 11.71
C VAL A 633 6.82 19.83 12.91
N GLY A 634 5.91 20.06 13.84
CA GLY A 634 6.11 20.83 15.08
C GLY A 634 5.01 21.87 15.32
N GLY A 635 5.26 22.78 16.26
CA GLY A 635 4.35 23.89 16.52
C GLY A 635 4.58 25.07 15.58
N GLU A 636 3.50 25.72 15.18
CA GLU A 636 3.48 26.91 14.33
C GLU A 636 2.53 27.96 14.90
N ILE A 637 2.78 29.26 14.63
CA ILE A 637 1.79 30.31 14.88
C ILE A 637 0.82 30.34 13.71
N LEU A 638 -0.42 30.68 14.01
CA LEU A 638 -1.51 30.70 13.04
C LEU A 638 -2.21 32.06 13.12
N PHE A 639 -2.27 32.79 12.02
CA PHE A 639 -3.06 34.01 11.97
C PHE A 639 -4.50 33.67 11.59
N ILE A 640 -5.45 34.24 12.31
CA ILE A 640 -6.87 34.17 11.99
C ILE A 640 -7.34 35.58 11.67
N GLU A 641 -7.80 35.79 10.47
CA GLU A 641 -8.23 37.08 9.96
C GLU A 641 -9.73 37.05 9.71
N THR A 642 -10.49 37.89 10.41
CA THR A 642 -11.91 38.08 10.20
C THR A 642 -12.15 39.42 9.53
N SER A 643 -12.79 39.41 8.40
CA SER A 643 -13.23 40.58 7.63
C SER A 643 -14.76 40.65 7.59
N LEU A 644 -15.28 41.88 7.66
CA LEU A 644 -16.71 42.18 7.58
C LEU A 644 -17.05 42.84 6.26
N ASN A 645 -18.06 42.35 5.56
CA ASN A 645 -18.53 42.89 4.30
C ASN A 645 -20.02 43.25 4.40
N GLN A 646 -20.39 44.49 4.06
CA GLN A 646 -21.80 44.89 4.01
C GLN A 646 -22.54 44.06 2.94
N GLY A 647 -23.69 43.51 3.29
CA GLY A 647 -24.48 42.64 2.43
C GLY A 647 -25.81 42.27 3.05
N LYS A 648 -26.50 41.25 2.52
CA LYS A 648 -27.76 40.76 3.08
C LYS A 648 -27.64 40.00 4.40
N GLY A 649 -26.45 40.01 5.03
CA GLY A 649 -26.14 39.34 6.30
C GLY A 649 -26.19 37.81 6.28
N ASN A 650 -25.93 37.22 7.43
CA ASN A 650 -26.04 35.78 7.73
C ASN A 650 -25.14 34.83 6.91
N LYS A 651 -24.21 35.34 6.12
CA LYS A 651 -23.26 34.49 5.38
C LYS A 651 -21.93 34.42 6.09
N LEU A 652 -21.53 33.18 6.46
CA LEU A 652 -20.19 32.88 6.92
C LEU A 652 -19.40 32.31 5.72
N THR A 653 -18.28 32.93 5.40
CA THR A 653 -17.35 32.46 4.40
C THR A 653 -16.06 32.03 5.08
N LEU A 654 -15.58 30.82 4.79
CA LEU A 654 -14.38 30.26 5.37
C LEU A 654 -13.37 29.95 4.25
N THR A 655 -12.14 30.45 4.38
CA THR A 655 -11.06 30.20 3.39
C THR A 655 -9.73 29.90 4.10
N GLY A 656 -8.81 29.23 3.42
CA GLY A 656 -7.49 28.87 3.96
C GLY A 656 -7.23 27.37 4.07
N ASN A 657 -7.94 26.54 3.26
CA ASN A 657 -7.79 25.07 3.25
C ASN A 657 -8.07 24.44 4.63
N LEU A 658 -9.25 24.81 5.19
CA LEU A 658 -9.68 24.33 6.51
C LEU A 658 -10.33 22.94 6.39
N GLY A 659 -9.97 22.04 7.28
CA GLY A 659 -10.62 20.75 7.48
C GLY A 659 -12.01 20.90 8.13
N ASP A 660 -12.75 19.81 8.20
CA ASP A 660 -14.16 19.85 8.63
C ASP A 660 -14.30 20.18 10.12
N VAL A 661 -13.39 19.69 10.96
CA VAL A 661 -13.38 19.98 12.41
C VAL A 661 -13.13 21.48 12.67
N MET A 662 -12.22 22.10 11.93
CA MET A 662 -11.94 23.53 12.05
C MET A 662 -13.09 24.40 11.52
N LYS A 663 -13.78 23.98 10.46
CA LYS A 663 -15.00 24.63 9.96
C LYS A 663 -16.13 24.58 11.00
N GLU A 664 -16.32 23.42 11.63
CA GLU A 664 -17.29 23.25 12.71
C GLU A 664 -16.94 24.15 13.89
N SER A 665 -15.68 24.21 14.32
CA SER A 665 -15.20 25.11 15.38
C SER A 665 -15.50 26.59 15.05
N ALA A 666 -15.34 27.02 13.81
CA ALA A 666 -15.67 28.37 13.36
C ALA A 666 -17.17 28.66 13.44
N MET A 667 -18.02 27.68 13.08
CA MET A 667 -19.47 27.80 13.23
C MET A 667 -19.88 27.92 14.70
N ILE A 668 -19.31 27.10 15.58
CA ILE A 668 -19.57 27.15 17.03
C ILE A 668 -19.17 28.53 17.59
N ALA A 669 -17.96 29.00 17.22
CA ALA A 669 -17.47 30.32 17.65
C ALA A 669 -18.42 31.46 17.21
N LEU A 670 -18.87 31.46 15.97
CA LEU A 670 -19.84 32.45 15.48
C LEU A 670 -21.17 32.38 16.21
N GLN A 671 -21.71 31.17 16.42
CA GLN A 671 -22.98 31.01 17.14
C GLN A 671 -22.89 31.50 18.59
N TYR A 672 -21.76 31.27 19.26
CA TYR A 672 -21.54 31.78 20.58
C TYR A 672 -21.50 33.31 20.62
N VAL A 673 -20.79 33.95 19.66
CA VAL A 673 -20.75 35.42 19.55
C VAL A 673 -22.14 36.00 19.30
N LYS A 674 -22.91 35.39 18.39
CA LYS A 674 -24.31 35.81 18.11
C LYS A 674 -25.23 35.69 19.32
N ALA A 675 -25.05 34.67 20.13
CA ALA A 675 -25.87 34.47 21.34
C ALA A 675 -25.49 35.38 22.50
N HIS A 676 -24.33 36.07 22.45
CA HIS A 676 -23.82 36.89 23.55
C HIS A 676 -23.34 38.26 23.07
N VAL A 677 -24.07 38.86 22.14
CA VAL A 677 -23.77 40.20 21.59
C VAL A 677 -23.83 41.32 22.66
N ASP A 678 -24.67 41.14 23.68
CA ASP A 678 -24.80 42.02 24.85
C ASP A 678 -23.49 42.22 25.58
N LYS A 679 -22.72 41.16 25.77
CA LYS A 679 -21.39 41.16 26.41
C LYS A 679 -20.34 41.94 25.62
N LEU A 680 -20.52 42.06 24.31
CA LEU A 680 -19.62 42.80 23.43
C LEU A 680 -20.09 44.21 23.14
N GLY A 681 -21.31 44.58 23.61
CA GLY A 681 -21.94 45.87 23.33
C GLY A 681 -22.33 46.06 21.84
N ILE A 682 -22.69 44.98 21.17
CA ILE A 682 -22.98 44.96 19.75
C ILE A 682 -24.51 44.85 19.53
N ASP A 683 -25.05 45.59 18.56
CA ASP A 683 -26.44 45.44 18.16
C ASP A 683 -26.57 44.15 17.32
N TYR A 684 -27.48 43.27 17.69
CA TYR A 684 -27.71 41.99 17.00
C TYR A 684 -27.95 42.13 15.49
N ARG A 685 -28.64 43.27 15.07
CA ARG A 685 -28.94 43.54 13.65
C ARG A 685 -27.70 43.67 12.76
N VAL A 686 -26.49 43.79 13.34
CA VAL A 686 -25.23 43.74 12.57
C VAL A 686 -25.15 42.47 11.77
N PHE A 687 -25.58 41.33 12.31
CA PHE A 687 -25.51 40.04 11.62
C PHE A 687 -26.47 39.90 10.45
N ASP A 688 -27.53 40.76 10.39
CA ASP A 688 -28.47 40.79 9.27
C ASP A 688 -27.96 41.65 8.12
N ASN A 689 -27.04 42.57 8.39
CA ASN A 689 -26.54 43.56 7.43
C ASN A 689 -25.09 43.36 7.02
N TRP A 690 -24.35 42.51 7.73
CA TRP A 690 -22.94 42.28 7.49
C TRP A 690 -22.62 40.77 7.38
N ASN A 691 -21.89 40.37 6.32
CA ASN A 691 -21.37 39.04 6.13
C ASN A 691 -20.00 38.93 6.81
N ILE A 692 -19.70 37.75 7.32
CA ILE A 692 -18.45 37.46 8.00
C ILE A 692 -17.61 36.55 7.12
N HIS A 693 -16.37 36.96 6.87
CA HIS A 693 -15.39 36.15 6.17
C HIS A 693 -14.19 35.89 7.09
N ILE A 694 -13.92 34.62 7.37
CA ILE A 694 -12.75 34.20 8.14
C ILE A 694 -11.75 33.58 7.19
N HIS A 695 -10.55 34.11 7.19
CA HIS A 695 -9.44 33.62 6.41
C HIS A 695 -8.32 33.17 7.32
N VAL A 696 -7.73 32.02 7.01
CA VAL A 696 -6.50 31.52 7.67
C VAL A 696 -5.43 31.44 6.60
N PRO A 697 -4.45 32.34 6.59
CA PRO A 697 -3.38 32.40 5.59
C PRO A 697 -2.62 31.08 5.44
N GLU A 698 -1.83 30.96 4.37
CA GLU A 698 -1.10 29.74 3.96
C GLU A 698 -2.00 28.58 3.52
N GLY A 699 -2.88 28.86 2.53
CA GLY A 699 -3.83 27.87 1.99
C GLY A 699 -3.22 26.63 1.35
N ALA A 700 -1.92 26.61 1.10
CA ALA A 700 -1.21 25.42 0.62
C ALA A 700 -1.09 24.31 1.68
N THR A 701 -1.16 24.65 2.96
CA THR A 701 -1.07 23.71 4.08
C THR A 701 -2.47 23.42 4.62
N PRO A 702 -2.96 22.16 4.61
CA PRO A 702 -4.22 21.80 5.24
C PRO A 702 -4.18 22.09 6.75
N LYS A 703 -5.27 22.71 7.27
CA LYS A 703 -5.41 23.03 8.70
C LYS A 703 -6.69 22.41 9.22
N ASP A 704 -6.58 21.61 10.26
CA ASP A 704 -7.73 20.99 10.90
C ASP A 704 -7.56 20.91 12.43
N GLY A 705 -8.68 20.83 13.13
CA GLY A 705 -8.71 20.67 14.58
C GLY A 705 -9.52 21.74 15.31
N PRO A 706 -10.00 21.43 16.54
CA PRO A 706 -10.86 22.31 17.31
C PRO A 706 -10.08 23.39 18.10
N SER A 707 -8.76 23.31 18.18
CA SER A 707 -7.91 24.11 19.08
C SER A 707 -7.83 25.60 18.76
N ALA A 708 -8.36 26.03 17.61
CA ALA A 708 -8.45 27.42 17.20
C ALA A 708 -9.77 28.10 17.66
N GLY A 709 -10.66 27.41 18.35
CA GLY A 709 -12.00 27.89 18.68
C GLY A 709 -12.02 29.22 19.41
N ILE A 710 -11.22 29.36 20.47
CA ILE A 710 -11.13 30.65 21.21
C ILE A 710 -10.48 31.76 20.38
N THR A 711 -9.55 31.41 19.50
CA THR A 711 -8.89 32.35 18.59
C THR A 711 -9.87 32.89 17.57
N ILE A 712 -10.67 32.02 16.96
CA ILE A 712 -11.72 32.39 15.99
C ILE A 712 -12.78 33.26 16.66
N ALA A 713 -13.25 32.87 17.84
CA ALA A 713 -14.25 33.65 18.61
C ALA A 713 -13.74 35.06 18.94
N THR A 714 -12.46 35.18 19.32
CA THR A 714 -11.83 36.45 19.62
C THR A 714 -11.60 37.30 18.36
N SER A 715 -11.27 36.65 17.23
CA SER A 715 -11.12 37.32 15.95
C SER A 715 -12.46 37.92 15.47
N ILE A 716 -13.55 37.14 15.59
CA ILE A 716 -14.91 37.64 15.28
C ILE A 716 -15.28 38.80 16.22
N ALA A 717 -15.04 38.65 17.52
CA ALA A 717 -15.34 39.70 18.50
C ALA A 717 -14.54 40.99 18.25
N SER A 718 -13.24 40.87 17.95
CA SER A 718 -12.40 42.02 17.56
C SER A 718 -12.89 42.69 16.29
N ALA A 719 -13.25 41.93 15.24
CA ALA A 719 -13.77 42.48 14.00
C ALA A 719 -15.10 43.22 14.22
N LEU A 720 -16.01 42.67 15.02
CA LEU A 720 -17.32 43.28 15.28
C LEU A 720 -17.24 44.51 16.20
N THR A 721 -16.33 44.48 17.17
CA THR A 721 -16.12 45.61 18.13
C THR A 721 -15.13 46.64 17.63
N GLN A 722 -14.33 46.33 16.59
CA GLN A 722 -13.21 47.14 16.10
C GLN A 722 -12.11 47.39 17.16
N ARG A 723 -12.07 46.56 18.22
CA ARG A 723 -11.11 46.70 19.32
C ARG A 723 -9.80 46.00 18.98
N LYS A 724 -8.66 46.63 19.33
CA LYS A 724 -7.33 46.04 19.17
C LYS A 724 -7.20 44.84 20.09
N VAL A 725 -6.61 43.78 19.55
CA VAL A 725 -6.17 42.64 20.36
C VAL A 725 -4.84 42.98 21.03
N ARG A 726 -4.60 42.48 22.26
CA ARG A 726 -3.38 42.69 23.01
C ARG A 726 -2.14 42.25 22.23
N LYS A 727 -1.09 43.05 22.22
CA LYS A 727 0.17 42.75 21.48
C LYS A 727 0.86 41.52 22.05
N ASN A 728 1.63 40.82 21.18
CA ASN A 728 2.43 39.65 21.52
C ASN A 728 1.65 38.57 22.30
N THR A 729 0.34 38.47 22.04
CA THR A 729 -0.56 37.49 22.63
C THR A 729 -0.92 36.43 21.60
N ALA A 730 -0.82 35.17 21.96
CA ALA A 730 -1.37 34.05 21.19
C ALA A 730 -2.31 33.22 22.08
N MET A 731 -3.20 32.47 21.44
CA MET A 731 -4.16 31.68 22.19
C MET A 731 -4.41 30.31 21.56
N THR A 732 -4.80 29.35 22.41
CA THR A 732 -5.19 28.02 21.98
C THR A 732 -6.23 27.44 22.93
N GLY A 733 -7.29 26.86 22.39
CA GLY A 733 -8.36 26.26 23.16
C GLY A 733 -9.57 25.95 22.30
N GLU A 734 -10.27 24.89 22.61
CA GLU A 734 -11.54 24.55 22.02
C GLU A 734 -12.66 25.31 22.74
N ILE A 735 -13.66 25.78 21.97
CA ILE A 735 -14.84 26.49 22.54
C ILE A 735 -16.07 25.61 22.39
N THR A 736 -16.91 25.60 23.44
CA THR A 736 -18.25 24.99 23.39
C THR A 736 -19.33 26.02 23.11
N LEU A 737 -20.54 25.62 22.73
CA LEU A 737 -21.71 26.48 22.57
C LEU A 737 -22.11 27.23 23.86
N ARG A 738 -21.64 26.76 25.02
CA ARG A 738 -21.85 27.42 26.33
C ARG A 738 -20.71 28.38 26.70
N GLY A 739 -19.69 28.50 25.82
CA GLY A 739 -18.54 29.35 26.07
C GLY A 739 -17.48 28.77 26.99
N LYS A 740 -17.61 27.49 27.42
CA LYS A 740 -16.56 26.82 28.18
C LYS A 740 -15.36 26.60 27.26
N VAL A 741 -14.17 26.83 27.75
CA VAL A 741 -12.91 26.53 27.08
C VAL A 741 -12.45 25.13 27.50
N LEU A 742 -12.15 24.29 26.53
CA LEU A 742 -11.70 22.92 26.73
C LEU A 742 -10.20 22.77 26.46
N PRO A 743 -9.54 21.80 27.11
CA PRO A 743 -8.11 21.54 26.94
C PRO A 743 -7.79 21.00 25.53
N VAL A 744 -6.58 21.28 25.08
CA VAL A 744 -6.10 20.90 23.74
C VAL A 744 -4.72 20.25 23.82
N GLY A 745 -4.37 19.45 22.81
CA GLY A 745 -3.09 18.77 22.73
C GLY A 745 -1.96 19.59 22.09
N GLY A 746 -0.73 19.05 22.10
CA GLY A 746 0.45 19.65 21.47
C GLY A 746 0.94 20.93 22.18
N ILE A 747 0.73 21.03 23.47
CA ILE A 747 1.02 22.23 24.26
C ILE A 747 2.50 22.59 24.22
N LYS A 748 3.40 21.62 24.38
CA LYS A 748 4.86 21.87 24.33
C LYS A 748 5.29 22.51 23.02
N GLU A 749 4.86 21.95 21.91
CA GLU A 749 5.19 22.43 20.58
C GLU A 749 4.60 23.82 20.32
N LYS A 750 3.37 24.06 20.73
CA LYS A 750 2.66 25.33 20.60
C LYS A 750 3.39 26.45 21.35
N ILE A 751 3.81 26.20 22.59
CA ILE A 751 4.54 27.19 23.42
C ILE A 751 5.88 27.53 22.77
N LEU A 752 6.59 26.53 22.30
CA LEU A 752 7.89 26.76 21.67
C LEU A 752 7.76 27.53 20.35
N ALA A 753 6.69 27.31 19.59
CA ALA A 753 6.39 28.13 18.42
C ALA A 753 6.09 29.59 18.80
N ALA A 754 5.25 29.80 19.81
CA ALA A 754 4.93 31.13 20.32
C ALA A 754 6.21 31.87 20.79
N LYS A 755 7.06 31.18 21.53
CA LYS A 755 8.33 31.76 22.01
C LYS A 755 9.26 32.15 20.84
N ARG A 756 9.39 31.30 19.80
CA ARG A 756 10.18 31.61 18.59
C ARG A 756 9.63 32.80 17.83
N ALA A 757 8.31 32.96 17.82
CA ALA A 757 7.65 34.10 17.16
C ALA A 757 7.71 35.41 17.96
N GLY A 758 8.25 35.39 19.18
CA GLY A 758 8.34 36.56 20.10
C GLY A 758 7.05 36.87 20.87
N ILE A 759 6.16 35.87 20.98
CA ILE A 759 4.96 35.96 21.82
C ILE A 759 5.37 35.89 23.28
N THR A 760 4.81 36.78 24.07
CA THR A 760 5.06 36.88 25.53
C THR A 760 3.91 36.38 26.35
N ASP A 761 2.68 36.42 25.84
CA ASP A 761 1.46 36.10 26.55
C ASP A 761 0.70 34.95 25.81
N ILE A 762 0.39 33.89 26.54
CA ILE A 762 -0.34 32.74 25.97
C ILE A 762 -1.61 32.48 26.76
N VAL A 763 -2.76 32.57 26.09
CA VAL A 763 -4.07 32.27 26.68
C VAL A 763 -4.47 30.84 26.36
N MET A 764 -4.81 30.06 27.41
CA MET A 764 -5.18 28.64 27.23
C MET A 764 -6.14 28.13 28.28
N CYS A 765 -6.71 26.94 28.06
CA CYS A 765 -7.56 26.30 29.08
C CYS A 765 -6.80 26.02 30.35
N LYS A 766 -7.48 26.25 31.50
CA LYS A 766 -6.94 25.98 32.84
C LYS A 766 -6.52 24.50 33.01
N GLU A 767 -7.23 23.58 32.41
CA GLU A 767 -6.92 22.15 32.49
C GLU A 767 -5.59 21.78 31.79
N ASN A 768 -5.06 22.67 30.92
CA ASN A 768 -3.72 22.51 30.33
C ASN A 768 -2.58 22.94 31.24
N MET A 769 -2.85 23.43 32.44
CA MET A 769 -1.81 23.78 33.42
C MET A 769 -0.88 22.60 33.74
N LYS A 770 -1.43 21.38 33.80
CA LYS A 770 -0.66 20.16 34.00
C LYS A 770 0.39 19.93 32.87
N ASP A 771 0.03 20.23 31.61
CA ASP A 771 0.93 20.08 30.47
C ASP A 771 2.07 21.10 30.54
N ILE A 772 1.81 22.30 31.12
CA ILE A 772 2.83 23.34 31.30
C ILE A 772 3.82 22.94 32.41
N GLU A 773 3.35 22.34 33.50
CA GLU A 773 4.19 21.88 34.60
C GLU A 773 5.19 20.81 34.15
N GLU A 774 4.84 20.00 33.15
CA GLU A 774 5.72 19.00 32.56
C GLU A 774 6.83 19.57 31.66
N ILE A 775 6.69 20.84 31.22
CA ILE A 775 7.69 21.50 30.38
C ILE A 775 8.83 22.02 31.25
N PRO A 776 10.11 21.68 30.98
CA PRO A 776 11.24 22.18 31.73
C PRO A 776 11.27 23.71 31.80
N GLU A 777 11.62 24.25 32.97
CA GLU A 777 11.58 25.69 33.27
C GLU A 777 12.33 26.56 32.24
N LYS A 778 13.48 26.09 31.72
CA LYS A 778 14.27 26.77 30.68
C LYS A 778 13.48 27.10 29.41
N TYR A 779 12.38 26.40 29.17
CA TYR A 779 11.52 26.62 27.97
C TYR A 779 10.33 27.53 28.31
N ARG A 780 9.96 27.66 29.59
CA ARG A 780 8.86 28.51 30.07
C ARG A 780 9.27 29.97 30.33
N THR A 781 10.58 30.25 30.36
CA THR A 781 11.11 31.60 30.62
C THR A 781 10.66 32.59 29.56
N ASN A 782 10.32 33.84 30.01
CA ASN A 782 9.88 34.94 29.14
C ASN A 782 8.51 34.73 28.45
N VAL A 783 7.67 33.85 28.96
CA VAL A 783 6.29 33.65 28.50
C VAL A 783 5.39 33.65 29.75
N GLU A 784 4.31 34.43 29.70
CA GLU A 784 3.28 34.48 30.73
C GLU A 784 2.07 33.67 30.29
N PHE A 785 1.57 32.79 31.17
CA PHE A 785 0.47 31.88 30.84
C PHE A 785 -0.82 32.37 31.53
N HIS A 786 -1.85 32.64 30.71
CA HIS A 786 -3.16 33.09 31.17
C HIS A 786 -4.15 31.94 31.07
N TYR A 787 -4.52 31.38 32.23
CA TYR A 787 -5.41 30.23 32.30
C TYR A 787 -6.87 30.67 32.38
N VAL A 788 -7.70 30.17 31.45
CA VAL A 788 -9.11 30.53 31.32
C VAL A 788 -10.01 29.32 31.39
N GLU A 789 -11.23 29.48 31.89
CA GLU A 789 -12.29 28.47 31.95
C GLU A 789 -13.42 28.77 30.95
N ASN A 790 -13.60 30.04 30.58
CA ASN A 790 -14.63 30.47 29.65
C ASN A 790 -14.12 31.58 28.72
N ILE A 791 -14.81 31.72 27.57
CA ILE A 791 -14.43 32.69 26.55
C ILE A 791 -14.52 34.15 26.99
N GLN A 792 -15.36 34.48 27.98
CA GLN A 792 -15.46 35.85 28.49
C GLN A 792 -14.10 36.27 29.08
N GLN A 793 -13.45 35.39 29.86
CA GLN A 793 -12.12 35.66 30.42
C GLN A 793 -11.07 35.85 29.31
N VAL A 794 -11.21 35.14 28.18
CA VAL A 794 -10.35 35.35 27.02
C VAL A 794 -10.54 36.76 26.47
N TRP A 795 -11.78 37.19 26.29
CA TRP A 795 -12.09 38.53 25.77
C TRP A 795 -11.68 39.65 26.71
N ASP A 796 -11.94 39.49 27.99
CA ASP A 796 -11.55 40.48 29.02
C ASP A 796 -10.01 40.68 29.07
N PHE A 797 -9.23 39.64 28.81
CA PHE A 797 -7.79 39.72 28.73
C PHE A 797 -7.30 40.19 27.33
N ALA A 798 -7.80 39.60 26.28
CA ALA A 798 -7.24 39.75 24.91
C ALA A 798 -7.72 41.00 24.18
N LEU A 799 -8.98 41.46 24.41
CA LEU A 799 -9.52 42.65 23.77
C LEU A 799 -9.20 43.88 24.60
N THR A 800 -8.50 44.84 24.02
CA THR A 800 -8.18 46.12 24.67
C THR A 800 -9.35 47.11 24.52
N ASP A 801 -9.42 48.17 25.31
CA ASP A 801 -10.41 49.25 25.14
C ASP A 801 -10.10 50.21 23.97
N LYS A 802 -8.95 50.00 23.32
CA LYS A 802 -8.50 50.83 22.19
C LYS A 802 -9.08 50.29 20.88
N LEU A 803 -9.69 51.17 20.10
CA LEU A 803 -10.07 50.87 18.74
C LEU A 803 -8.84 50.82 17.81
N VAL A 804 -8.98 50.13 16.70
CA VAL A 804 -7.98 50.19 15.62
C VAL A 804 -7.97 51.57 14.97
N ASP A 805 -6.87 51.99 14.40
CA ASP A 805 -6.69 53.33 13.85
C ASP A 805 -7.65 53.62 12.65
N ASN A 806 -8.03 52.59 11.92
CA ASN A 806 -8.99 52.64 10.80
C ASN A 806 -10.31 51.93 11.17
N ALA A 807 -10.84 52.18 12.36
CA ALA A 807 -12.08 51.58 12.82
C ALA A 807 -13.25 51.87 11.88
N VAL A 808 -13.95 50.83 11.44
CA VAL A 808 -15.12 50.91 10.57
C VAL A 808 -16.38 51.03 11.45
N THR A 809 -17.22 52.05 11.21
CA THR A 809 -18.53 52.13 11.84
C THR A 809 -19.46 51.13 11.16
N LEU A 810 -19.92 50.13 11.92
CA LEU A 810 -20.88 49.16 11.43
C LEU A 810 -22.27 49.79 11.32
N THR A 811 -22.59 50.34 10.14
CA THR A 811 -23.88 50.98 9.91
C THR A 811 -25.01 49.96 9.83
N ILE A 812 -26.04 50.14 10.62
CA ILE A 812 -27.28 49.39 10.60
C ILE A 812 -28.34 50.29 9.94
N PRO A 813 -29.08 49.88 8.91
CA PRO A 813 -30.14 50.61 8.35
C PRO A 813 -31.22 50.92 9.42
N GLU A 814 -31.65 52.18 9.55
CA GLU A 814 -32.80 52.51 10.39
C GLU A 814 -34.03 51.79 9.83
N GLU A 815 -34.79 51.10 10.70
CA GLU A 815 -36.12 50.61 10.31
C GLU A 815 -36.97 51.77 9.84
N LYS A 816 -37.34 51.78 8.57
CA LYS A 816 -38.41 52.63 8.11
C LYS A 816 -39.68 52.19 8.84
N GLU A 817 -40.14 52.97 9.79
CA GLU A 817 -41.50 52.81 10.32
C GLU A 817 -42.47 52.73 9.16
N GLU A 818 -42.91 51.53 8.81
CA GLU A 818 -44.10 51.38 7.97
C GLU A 818 -45.28 52.01 8.73
N LYS A 819 -45.54 53.25 8.40
CA LYS A 819 -46.84 53.89 8.78
C LYS A 819 -47.93 52.99 8.28
N LYS A 820 -48.58 52.27 9.21
CA LYS A 820 -49.91 51.67 9.01
C LYS A 820 -50.95 52.70 8.65
#